data_5d377c4dc183172b3aaf1caed59767f8
#
_entry.id   5d377c4dc183172b3aaf1caed59767f8
#
_cell.length_a   1.000
_cell.length_b   1.000
_cell.length_c   1.000
_cell.angle_alpha   90.00
_cell.angle_beta   90.00
_cell.angle_gamma   90.00
#
_symmetry.space_group_name_H-M   'P 1'
#
loop_
_entity.id
_entity.type
_entity.pdbx_description
1 polymer ?
#
loop_
_entity_poly.entity_id
_entity_poly.type
_entity_poly.pdbx_seq_one_letter_code
_entity_poly.pdbx_strand_id
1 'polypeptide(L)'
;MIRPHTTFERLLLTAGLVALMLGLALVASARAPLANLSSNETPVASHIDHVVVYEQGAQVERLADVSLDAGTNVLVFTDLNTAIDPSKIRLSGRGDFTVLGMSHRYHTDTLGGADSKEERVRLSNLRIQLNKDIQHAQTRRTLFDREEQLLLQNQDFKVKDTGVDLQRLMEATAFFEARFQIIQEGRERIDRDIASLQAEIAALDLAMQTLPTLRTSTSLEVTVRVDADVATQGQLVFSYWMQQAGWTPSYNVRVKDVDDPMTLECQALVHQTTGERWEDITLTVATGTPSKNRTKPNLQPWYIDGTQGRAGGSTSVASANAWLKAQPYNPTVREVRGQLYDANGSPLVGATVMSSDGRTRAVTDINGFYNLQVAQGTTALSYQSVGYSVETINISNPVMNVSLAPAMTMDVVTIASESAEMTESLFGRASSRRRDVEEELSFVAVDIAHSPTQTRFNVAATYDIPSDGHPHAVRIQDHRLDADYLHQCAPKLDPQVYLTAMFTDWEDLDLMNGRMHVYFGEDYVGESQLRLDFVEDTLAISLGPDPNLVVRRKRTLREDKVGAFTGKKEFNREYTFTVINRKSSDVHIQVEDQLPLVRTEEIVIDRLKLDGAHVHEPSGQVVWDLHVKAGDTEQRRLRYAIQSPRELMVLAD
;
A
#
# COMPACT_ATOMS: atom_id res chain seq x y z
N MET A 1 -66.79 -19.75 -4.37
CA MET A 1 -66.66 -20.04 -2.93
C MET A 1 -65.24 -20.54 -2.69
N ILE A 2 -64.30 -19.63 -2.39
CA ILE A 2 -62.95 -19.97 -1.94
C ILE A 2 -62.73 -19.16 -0.68
N ARG A 3 -62.50 -19.87 0.43
CA ARG A 3 -62.36 -19.30 1.78
C ARG A 3 -61.07 -18.47 1.92
N PRO A 4 -61.11 -17.33 2.60
CA PRO A 4 -59.92 -16.60 3.02
C PRO A 4 -59.52 -17.01 4.44
N HIS A 5 -58.61 -17.97 4.59
CA HIS A 5 -58.14 -18.42 5.90
C HIS A 5 -56.63 -18.56 6.01
N THR A 6 -55.87 -17.62 5.45
CA THR A 6 -54.38 -17.68 5.57
C THR A 6 -53.71 -16.38 5.99
N THR A 7 -54.43 -15.27 6.04
CA THR A 7 -53.82 -13.97 6.40
C THR A 7 -53.82 -13.69 7.90
N PHE A 8 -54.76 -14.23 8.65
CA PHE A 8 -54.88 -13.95 10.09
C PHE A 8 -53.89 -14.76 10.95
N GLU A 9 -53.62 -16.02 10.58
CA GLU A 9 -52.57 -16.83 11.26
C GLU A 9 -51.17 -16.36 10.98
N ARG A 10 -50.89 -15.79 9.79
CA ARG A 10 -49.58 -15.18 9.49
C ARG A 10 -49.39 -13.87 10.24
N LEU A 11 -50.41 -13.09 10.51
CA LEU A 11 -50.31 -11.85 11.29
C LEU A 11 -50.06 -12.14 12.78
N LEU A 12 -50.60 -13.22 13.33
CA LEU A 12 -50.35 -13.65 14.70
C LEU A 12 -48.96 -14.28 14.88
N LEU A 13 -48.46 -14.98 13.86
CA LEU A 13 -47.07 -15.49 13.85
C LEU A 13 -46.03 -14.38 13.69
N THR A 14 -46.31 -13.38 12.87
CA THR A 14 -45.39 -12.22 12.71
C THR A 14 -45.42 -11.31 13.93
N ALA A 15 -46.56 -11.06 14.54
CA ALA A 15 -46.64 -10.31 15.80
C ALA A 15 -46.00 -11.05 16.98
N GLY A 16 -46.10 -12.38 17.02
CA GLY A 16 -45.39 -13.22 17.99
C GLY A 16 -43.90 -13.25 17.79
N LEU A 17 -43.41 -13.24 16.53
CA LEU A 17 -41.99 -13.21 16.19
C LEU A 17 -41.37 -11.82 16.47
N VAL A 18 -42.10 -10.73 16.19
CA VAL A 18 -41.64 -9.37 16.51
C VAL A 18 -41.61 -9.14 18.01
N ALA A 19 -42.58 -9.66 18.76
CA ALA A 19 -42.55 -9.60 20.24
C ALA A 19 -41.45 -10.49 20.83
N LEU A 20 -41.13 -11.63 20.21
CA LEU A 20 -40.02 -12.49 20.58
C LEU A 20 -38.66 -11.85 20.21
N MET A 21 -38.57 -11.16 19.06
CA MET A 21 -37.37 -10.42 18.62
C MET A 21 -37.14 -9.15 19.45
N LEU A 22 -38.21 -8.41 19.82
CA LEU A 22 -38.07 -7.31 20.78
C LEU A 22 -37.70 -7.82 22.19
N GLY A 23 -38.23 -8.95 22.60
CA GLY A 23 -37.84 -9.63 23.84
C GLY A 23 -36.42 -10.16 23.81
N LEU A 24 -35.93 -10.68 22.65
CA LEU A 24 -34.54 -11.11 22.47
C LEU A 24 -33.60 -9.91 22.32
N ALA A 25 -34.01 -8.82 21.67
CA ALA A 25 -33.21 -7.60 21.61
C ALA A 25 -33.03 -6.96 22.99
N LEU A 26 -34.08 -6.95 23.83
CA LEU A 26 -33.98 -6.53 25.23
C LEU A 26 -33.18 -7.53 26.08
N VAL A 27 -33.23 -8.82 25.80
CA VAL A 27 -32.44 -9.84 26.51
C VAL A 27 -30.99 -9.90 25.98
N ALA A 28 -30.75 -9.59 24.69
CA ALA A 28 -29.40 -9.45 24.16
C ALA A 28 -28.71 -8.16 24.63
N SER A 29 -29.45 -7.05 24.81
CA SER A 29 -28.93 -5.84 25.48
C SER A 29 -28.72 -6.04 26.98
N ALA A 30 -29.39 -7.02 27.61
CA ALA A 30 -29.26 -7.29 29.05
C ALA A 30 -28.26 -8.42 29.37
N ARG A 31 -27.63 -9.04 28.38
CA ARG A 31 -26.59 -10.06 28.55
C ARG A 31 -25.27 -9.65 27.88
N ALA A 32 -24.78 -8.45 28.17
CA ALA A 32 -23.35 -8.32 28.42
C ALA A 32 -23.04 -9.23 29.61
N PRO A 33 -21.96 -10.05 29.57
CA PRO A 33 -21.65 -10.90 30.70
C PRO A 33 -21.40 -10.01 31.91
N LEU A 34 -22.35 -10.04 32.85
CA LEU A 34 -22.25 -9.40 34.17
C LEU A 34 -21.23 -10.18 35.02
N ALA A 35 -20.04 -10.36 34.49
CA ALA A 35 -18.94 -10.92 35.25
C ALA A 35 -18.26 -9.78 36.01
N ASN A 36 -18.66 -9.61 37.27
CA ASN A 36 -17.94 -8.85 38.29
C ASN A 36 -17.82 -7.33 38.14
N LEU A 37 -18.79 -6.64 37.53
CA LEU A 37 -18.94 -5.21 37.73
C LEU A 37 -19.34 -4.98 39.20
N SER A 38 -18.61 -4.11 39.91
CA SER A 38 -19.06 -3.66 41.23
C SER A 38 -20.38 -2.89 41.04
N SER A 39 -21.24 -2.84 42.04
CA SER A 39 -22.58 -2.29 41.97
C SER A 39 -22.69 -0.81 41.50
N ASN A 40 -21.56 -0.15 41.20
CA ASN A 40 -21.44 1.23 40.72
C ASN A 40 -20.74 1.38 39.36
N GLU A 41 -20.47 0.32 38.62
CA GLU A 41 -19.81 0.37 37.31
C GLU A 41 -20.86 0.35 36.19
N THR A 42 -20.82 1.35 35.29
CA THR A 42 -21.74 1.45 34.14
C THR A 42 -20.99 1.06 32.85
N PRO A 43 -21.40 -0.02 32.17
CA PRO A 43 -20.79 -0.38 30.89
C PRO A 43 -21.19 0.65 29.81
N VAL A 44 -20.20 1.07 28.99
CA VAL A 44 -20.38 2.03 27.92
C VAL A 44 -19.91 1.43 26.60
N ALA A 45 -20.79 1.49 25.60
CA ALA A 45 -20.45 1.10 24.23
C ALA A 45 -19.66 2.26 23.56
N SER A 46 -18.65 1.90 22.76
CA SER A 46 -17.89 2.84 21.96
C SER A 46 -17.70 2.32 20.54
N HIS A 47 -17.56 3.23 19.59
CA HIS A 47 -17.26 2.90 18.19
C HIS A 47 -16.02 3.67 17.73
N ILE A 48 -15.35 3.17 16.70
CA ILE A 48 -14.25 3.87 16.06
C ILE A 48 -14.87 4.92 15.12
N ASP A 49 -14.45 6.16 15.25
CA ASP A 49 -14.98 7.29 14.48
C ASP A 49 -13.93 7.81 13.48
N HIS A 50 -12.69 7.95 13.97
CA HIS A 50 -11.62 8.52 13.17
C HIS A 50 -10.32 7.71 13.32
N VAL A 51 -9.63 7.53 12.20
CA VAL A 51 -8.31 6.86 12.20
C VAL A 51 -7.30 7.71 11.43
N VAL A 52 -6.18 8.01 12.08
CA VAL A 52 -5.02 8.61 11.43
C VAL A 52 -3.99 7.51 11.16
N VAL A 53 -3.81 7.16 9.89
CA VAL A 53 -2.84 6.14 9.48
C VAL A 53 -1.54 6.81 9.07
N TYR A 54 -0.44 6.36 9.66
CA TYR A 54 0.92 6.77 9.34
C TYR A 54 1.62 5.73 8.48
N GLU A 55 2.79 6.02 7.95
CA GLU A 55 3.61 5.02 7.23
C GLU A 55 3.81 3.74 8.07
N GLN A 56 3.92 3.91 9.39
CA GLN A 56 4.02 2.80 10.34
C GLN A 56 3.17 3.11 11.57
N GLY A 57 2.10 2.34 11.76
CA GLY A 57 1.14 2.48 12.83
C GLY A 57 -0.04 3.39 12.50
N ALA A 58 -1.03 3.36 13.38
CA ALA A 58 -2.20 4.21 13.30
C ALA A 58 -2.60 4.74 14.68
N GLN A 59 -3.11 5.95 14.71
CA GLN A 59 -3.82 6.50 15.86
C GLN A 59 -5.32 6.31 15.62
N VAL A 60 -5.96 5.54 16.48
CA VAL A 60 -7.40 5.25 16.42
C VAL A 60 -8.10 6.13 17.44
N GLU A 61 -9.18 6.76 17.03
CA GLU A 61 -10.06 7.55 17.89
C GLU A 61 -11.43 6.88 17.99
N ARG A 62 -11.85 6.62 19.23
CA ARG A 62 -13.17 6.06 19.54
C ARG A 62 -14.02 7.08 20.25
N LEU A 63 -15.30 7.09 19.90
CA LEU A 63 -16.32 7.91 20.53
C LEU A 63 -17.27 7.06 21.38
N ALA A 64 -17.70 7.63 22.48
CA ALA A 64 -18.73 7.05 23.34
C ALA A 64 -19.64 8.15 23.88
N ASP A 65 -20.92 8.05 23.59
CA ASP A 65 -21.93 8.90 24.17
C ASP A 65 -22.26 8.40 25.58
N VAL A 66 -22.23 9.29 26.56
CA VAL A 66 -22.41 8.97 27.97
C VAL A 66 -23.52 9.80 28.57
N SER A 67 -24.33 9.16 29.43
CA SER A 67 -25.30 9.83 30.30
C SER A 67 -24.79 9.71 31.73
N LEU A 68 -24.57 10.83 32.38
CA LEU A 68 -23.98 10.93 33.71
C LEU A 68 -25.00 11.41 34.71
N ASP A 69 -25.03 10.78 35.88
CA ASP A 69 -25.76 11.28 37.05
C ASP A 69 -24.94 12.32 37.79
N ALA A 70 -25.58 13.15 38.61
CA ALA A 70 -24.89 14.10 39.48
C ALA A 70 -23.97 13.35 40.45
N GLY A 71 -22.70 13.80 40.55
CA GLY A 71 -21.66 13.20 41.35
C GLY A 71 -20.72 12.31 40.53
N THR A 72 -20.00 11.44 41.23
CA THR A 72 -18.97 10.56 40.59
C THR A 72 -19.59 9.35 39.92
N ASN A 73 -19.36 9.22 38.61
CA ASN A 73 -19.75 8.10 37.78
C ASN A 73 -18.53 7.24 37.43
N VAL A 74 -18.72 5.93 37.40
CA VAL A 74 -17.67 4.96 37.00
C VAL A 74 -18.11 4.27 35.71
N LEU A 75 -17.47 4.61 34.60
CA LEU A 75 -17.76 4.12 33.27
C LEU A 75 -16.76 3.04 32.88
N VAL A 76 -17.22 1.92 32.33
CA VAL A 76 -16.38 0.81 31.92
C VAL A 76 -16.55 0.56 30.41
N PHE A 77 -15.46 0.73 29.68
CA PHE A 77 -15.36 0.36 28.27
C PHE A 77 -14.90 -1.08 28.20
N THR A 78 -15.75 -1.95 27.69
CA THR A 78 -15.50 -3.40 27.55
C THR A 78 -15.08 -3.75 26.13
N ASP A 79 -14.57 -4.97 25.94
CA ASP A 79 -14.27 -5.59 24.63
C ASP A 79 -13.24 -4.84 23.78
N LEU A 80 -12.36 -4.08 24.41
CA LEU A 80 -11.25 -3.44 23.72
C LEU A 80 -10.16 -4.47 23.38
N ASN A 81 -9.47 -4.20 22.29
CA ASN A 81 -8.42 -5.08 21.80
C ASN A 81 -7.22 -5.13 22.77
N THR A 82 -6.73 -6.32 23.06
CA THR A 82 -5.57 -6.52 23.95
C THR A 82 -4.24 -6.02 23.37
N ALA A 83 -4.18 -5.76 22.05
CA ALA A 83 -3.03 -5.16 21.40
C ALA A 83 -2.87 -3.65 21.71
N ILE A 84 -3.89 -3.02 22.30
CA ILE A 84 -3.83 -1.63 22.75
C ILE A 84 -2.88 -1.54 23.94
N ASP A 85 -1.90 -0.63 23.86
CA ASP A 85 -1.04 -0.29 25.00
C ASP A 85 -1.77 0.68 25.92
N PRO A 86 -2.22 0.26 27.11
CA PRO A 86 -3.02 1.11 27.98
C PRO A 86 -2.28 2.37 28.45
N SER A 87 -0.95 2.35 28.48
CA SER A 87 -0.13 3.50 28.88
C SER A 87 -0.15 4.65 27.86
N LYS A 88 -0.56 4.34 26.61
CA LYS A 88 -0.64 5.29 25.49
C LYS A 88 -2.05 5.76 25.18
N ILE A 89 -3.04 5.31 25.95
CA ILE A 89 -4.41 5.78 25.81
C ILE A 89 -4.48 7.25 26.28
N ARG A 90 -5.05 8.09 25.44
CA ARG A 90 -5.40 9.48 25.77
C ARG A 90 -6.91 9.59 25.83
N LEU A 91 -7.39 10.23 26.87
CA LEU A 91 -8.81 10.43 27.12
C LEU A 91 -9.12 11.92 27.16
N SER A 92 -10.20 12.31 26.48
CA SER A 92 -10.80 13.65 26.59
C SER A 92 -12.31 13.54 26.67
N GLY A 93 -12.96 14.54 27.27
CA GLY A 93 -14.42 14.61 27.39
C GLY A 93 -14.96 15.88 26.76
N ARG A 94 -16.14 15.79 26.17
CA ARG A 94 -16.93 16.90 25.65
C ARG A 94 -18.26 16.96 26.43
N GLY A 95 -18.50 18.01 27.20
CA GLY A 95 -19.70 18.18 28.05
C GLY A 95 -19.36 18.78 29.40
N ASP A 96 -20.38 18.99 30.23
CA ASP A 96 -20.25 19.59 31.55
C ASP A 96 -19.89 18.55 32.62
N PHE A 97 -18.71 17.99 32.52
CA PHE A 97 -18.16 17.00 33.47
C PHE A 97 -16.64 17.04 33.49
N THR A 98 -16.07 16.52 34.56
CA THR A 98 -14.62 16.44 34.73
C THR A 98 -14.15 14.97 34.76
N VAL A 99 -13.13 14.64 33.97
CA VAL A 99 -12.47 13.31 34.01
C VAL A 99 -11.52 13.29 35.21
N LEU A 100 -11.78 12.42 36.17
CA LEU A 100 -10.98 12.30 37.41
C LEU A 100 -9.81 11.34 37.24
N GLY A 101 -9.96 10.30 36.37
CA GLY A 101 -8.90 9.35 36.16
C GLY A 101 -9.32 8.13 35.32
N MET A 102 -8.33 7.38 34.91
CA MET A 102 -8.48 6.17 34.11
C MET A 102 -7.68 5.02 34.72
N SER A 103 -8.25 3.82 34.70
CA SER A 103 -7.56 2.57 35.05
C SER A 103 -7.92 1.49 34.03
N HIS A 104 -7.16 0.40 33.99
CA HIS A 104 -7.40 -0.70 33.06
C HIS A 104 -7.25 -2.05 33.76
N ARG A 105 -7.93 -3.06 33.19
CA ARG A 105 -7.79 -4.46 33.57
C ARG A 105 -7.97 -5.36 32.35
N TYR A 106 -7.38 -6.56 32.40
CA TYR A 106 -7.64 -7.59 31.39
C TYR A 106 -8.71 -8.53 31.89
N HIS A 107 -9.75 -8.69 31.12
CA HIS A 107 -10.85 -9.60 31.39
C HIS A 107 -10.72 -10.83 30.52
N THR A 108 -10.84 -12.02 31.12
CA THR A 108 -10.76 -13.30 30.41
C THR A 108 -12.07 -14.03 30.55
N ASP A 109 -12.83 -14.09 29.49
CA ASP A 109 -14.05 -14.88 29.44
C ASP A 109 -13.76 -16.34 29.12
N THR A 110 -14.25 -17.22 29.98
CA THR A 110 -14.21 -18.66 29.75
C THR A 110 -15.62 -19.12 29.43
N LEU A 111 -15.97 -19.14 28.14
CA LEU A 111 -17.33 -19.45 27.71
C LEU A 111 -17.51 -20.92 27.33
N GLY A 112 -18.50 -21.56 27.94
CA GLY A 112 -18.84 -22.97 27.81
C GLY A 112 -19.42 -23.35 26.44
N GLY A 113 -18.99 -24.49 25.90
CA GLY A 113 -19.03 -24.79 24.47
C GLY A 113 -20.13 -25.70 23.94
N ALA A 114 -21.07 -26.21 24.71
CA ALA A 114 -22.11 -27.13 24.17
C ALA A 114 -23.33 -26.37 23.63
N ASP A 115 -23.87 -25.46 24.41
CA ASP A 115 -25.10 -24.71 24.04
C ASP A 115 -24.86 -23.72 22.90
N SER A 116 -23.64 -23.21 22.77
CA SER A 116 -23.26 -22.25 21.73
C SER A 116 -23.16 -22.87 20.33
N LYS A 117 -22.91 -24.18 20.22
CA LYS A 117 -22.85 -24.87 18.93
C LYS A 117 -24.25 -25.06 18.34
N GLU A 118 -25.22 -25.44 19.17
CA GLU A 118 -26.60 -25.60 18.74
C GLU A 118 -27.20 -24.23 18.36
N GLU A 119 -26.95 -23.21 19.17
CA GLU A 119 -27.43 -21.85 18.89
C GLU A 119 -26.79 -21.28 17.62
N ARG A 120 -25.50 -21.52 17.37
CA ARG A 120 -24.85 -21.13 16.11
C ARG A 120 -25.48 -21.79 14.88
N VAL A 121 -25.83 -23.10 14.97
CA VAL A 121 -26.52 -23.81 13.89
C VAL A 121 -27.94 -23.22 13.69
N ARG A 122 -28.64 -22.89 14.76
CA ARG A 122 -29.95 -22.26 14.70
C ARG A 122 -29.93 -20.90 14.02
N LEU A 123 -29.00 -20.03 14.43
CA LEU A 123 -28.82 -18.69 13.83
C LEU A 123 -28.39 -18.77 12.37
N SER A 124 -27.50 -19.73 12.03
CA SER A 124 -27.09 -19.98 10.64
C SER A 124 -28.28 -20.38 9.75
N ASN A 125 -29.17 -21.28 10.25
CA ASN A 125 -30.35 -21.66 9.51
C ASN A 125 -31.35 -20.50 9.33
N LEU A 126 -31.51 -19.66 10.34
CA LEU A 126 -32.34 -18.46 10.27
C LEU A 126 -31.79 -17.46 9.24
N ARG A 127 -30.48 -17.25 9.22
CA ARG A 127 -29.78 -16.41 8.21
C ARG A 127 -30.02 -16.92 6.78
N ILE A 128 -29.95 -18.24 6.57
CA ILE A 128 -30.24 -18.85 5.26
C ILE A 128 -31.69 -18.58 4.85
N GLN A 129 -32.63 -18.64 5.79
CA GLN A 129 -34.02 -18.34 5.52
C GLN A 129 -34.25 -16.88 5.13
N LEU A 130 -33.69 -15.93 5.89
CA LEU A 130 -33.80 -14.50 5.59
C LEU A 130 -33.18 -14.14 4.22
N ASN A 131 -32.05 -14.75 3.85
CA ASN A 131 -31.48 -14.58 2.52
C ASN A 131 -32.41 -15.08 1.40
N LYS A 132 -33.11 -16.19 1.60
CA LYS A 132 -34.14 -16.65 0.65
C LYS A 132 -35.30 -15.65 0.55
N ASP A 133 -35.71 -15.06 1.67
CA ASP A 133 -36.82 -14.09 1.69
C ASP A 133 -36.39 -12.80 0.95
N ILE A 134 -35.13 -12.36 1.09
CA ILE A 134 -34.57 -11.26 0.27
C ILE A 134 -34.61 -11.60 -1.22
N GLN A 135 -34.17 -12.79 -1.61
CA GLN A 135 -34.24 -13.21 -3.02
C GLN A 135 -35.66 -13.22 -3.57
N HIS A 136 -36.64 -13.68 -2.77
CA HIS A 136 -38.04 -13.63 -3.14
C HIS A 136 -38.57 -12.19 -3.27
N ALA A 137 -38.15 -11.29 -2.37
CA ALA A 137 -38.50 -9.88 -2.44
C ALA A 137 -37.89 -9.23 -3.71
N GLN A 138 -36.61 -9.48 -4.01
CA GLN A 138 -35.95 -9.01 -5.22
C GLN A 138 -36.65 -9.54 -6.50
N THR A 139 -37.05 -10.80 -6.51
CA THR A 139 -37.79 -11.35 -7.64
C THR A 139 -39.13 -10.61 -7.84
N ARG A 140 -39.87 -10.29 -6.76
CA ARG A 140 -41.09 -9.47 -6.84
C ARG A 140 -40.79 -8.05 -7.34
N ARG A 141 -39.68 -7.46 -6.95
CA ARG A 141 -39.25 -6.14 -7.44
C ARG A 141 -39.02 -6.13 -8.95
N THR A 142 -38.33 -7.16 -9.48
CA THR A 142 -38.11 -7.30 -10.92
C THR A 142 -39.39 -7.49 -11.73
N LEU A 143 -40.48 -7.99 -11.13
CA LEU A 143 -41.78 -8.04 -11.80
C LEU A 143 -42.35 -6.63 -12.02
N PHE A 144 -42.26 -5.75 -11.03
CA PHE A 144 -42.64 -4.35 -11.18
C PHE A 144 -41.77 -3.61 -12.22
N ASP A 145 -40.45 -3.90 -12.26
CA ASP A 145 -39.58 -3.32 -13.28
C ASP A 145 -39.95 -3.75 -14.70
N ARG A 146 -40.31 -5.03 -14.89
CA ARG A 146 -40.80 -5.53 -16.17
C ARG A 146 -42.17 -4.93 -16.54
N GLU A 147 -43.05 -4.79 -15.57
CA GLU A 147 -44.37 -4.17 -15.80
C GLU A 147 -44.19 -2.70 -16.24
N GLU A 148 -43.32 -1.95 -15.58
CA GLU A 148 -43.00 -0.57 -15.98
C GLU A 148 -42.47 -0.51 -17.41
N GLN A 149 -41.50 -1.38 -17.76
CA GLN A 149 -40.99 -1.49 -19.11
C GLN A 149 -42.07 -1.77 -20.15
N LEU A 150 -43.01 -2.69 -19.84
CA LEU A 150 -44.14 -2.97 -20.71
C LEU A 150 -45.04 -1.74 -20.90
N LEU A 151 -45.32 -0.99 -19.84
CA LEU A 151 -46.10 0.24 -19.90
C LEU A 151 -45.38 1.30 -20.75
N LEU A 152 -44.08 1.51 -20.54
CA LEU A 152 -43.26 2.45 -21.30
C LEU A 152 -43.18 2.12 -22.80
N GLN A 153 -43.05 0.81 -23.13
CA GLN A 153 -43.04 0.35 -24.52
C GLN A 153 -44.37 0.56 -25.25
N ASN A 154 -45.49 0.63 -24.50
CA ASN A 154 -46.83 0.81 -25.07
C ASN A 154 -47.36 2.25 -24.96
N GLN A 155 -46.53 3.24 -24.66
CA GLN A 155 -46.91 4.67 -24.63
C GLN A 155 -47.05 5.31 -26.00
N ASP A 156 -46.53 4.69 -27.07
CA ASP A 156 -46.59 5.22 -28.45
C ASP A 156 -47.98 4.94 -29.06
N PHE A 157 -48.92 5.84 -28.85
CA PHE A 157 -50.19 5.85 -29.54
C PHE A 157 -50.03 6.39 -30.97
N LYS A 158 -49.53 5.56 -31.90
CA LYS A 158 -49.52 5.90 -33.33
C LYS A 158 -50.91 5.66 -33.90
N VAL A 159 -51.69 6.72 -33.99
CA VAL A 159 -52.99 6.69 -34.70
C VAL A 159 -52.72 6.82 -36.20
N LYS A 160 -53.00 5.76 -36.96
CA LYS A 160 -53.07 5.82 -38.40
C LYS A 160 -54.46 6.42 -38.79
N ASP A 161 -54.46 7.60 -39.42
CA ASP A 161 -55.49 8.18 -40.27
C ASP A 161 -56.87 8.58 -39.70
N THR A 162 -57.15 8.53 -38.42
CA THR A 162 -58.37 9.11 -37.83
C THR A 162 -58.01 9.85 -36.55
N GLY A 163 -58.53 11.08 -36.39
CA GLY A 163 -58.16 12.01 -35.31
C GLY A 163 -58.11 11.35 -33.90
N VAL A 164 -57.20 11.85 -33.06
CA VAL A 164 -57.06 11.37 -31.69
C VAL A 164 -58.34 11.60 -30.93
N ASP A 165 -58.98 10.52 -30.47
CA ASP A 165 -60.09 10.60 -29.53
C ASP A 165 -59.58 11.08 -28.19
N LEU A 166 -59.81 12.33 -27.85
CA LEU A 166 -59.29 13.02 -26.67
C LEU A 166 -59.72 12.27 -25.38
N GLN A 167 -60.96 11.72 -25.40
CA GLN A 167 -61.47 10.99 -24.21
C GLN A 167 -60.68 9.70 -23.95
N ARG A 168 -60.39 8.93 -25.00
CA ARG A 168 -59.55 7.73 -24.90
C ARG A 168 -58.14 8.03 -24.50
N LEU A 169 -57.58 9.16 -24.98
CA LEU A 169 -56.25 9.59 -24.56
C LEU A 169 -56.22 9.97 -23.08
N MET A 170 -57.23 10.67 -22.57
CA MET A 170 -57.35 11.00 -21.15
C MET A 170 -57.53 9.73 -20.29
N GLU A 171 -58.37 8.77 -20.72
CA GLU A 171 -58.53 7.50 -20.03
C GLU A 171 -57.24 6.68 -19.99
N ALA A 172 -56.48 6.64 -21.09
CA ALA A 172 -55.21 5.96 -21.15
C ALA A 172 -54.17 6.63 -20.23
N THR A 173 -54.10 7.96 -20.26
CA THR A 173 -53.17 8.72 -19.39
C THR A 173 -53.48 8.47 -17.92
N ALA A 174 -54.74 8.53 -17.52
CA ALA A 174 -55.16 8.25 -16.15
C ALA A 174 -54.85 6.78 -15.72
N PHE A 175 -55.02 5.83 -16.66
CA PHE A 175 -54.63 4.44 -16.40
C PHE A 175 -53.10 4.30 -16.19
N PHE A 176 -52.29 4.89 -17.03
CA PHE A 176 -50.85 4.85 -16.89
C PHE A 176 -50.39 5.51 -15.58
N GLU A 177 -50.93 6.70 -15.28
CA GLU A 177 -50.60 7.42 -14.04
C GLU A 177 -50.93 6.58 -12.80
N ALA A 178 -52.16 6.03 -12.72
CA ALA A 178 -52.56 5.17 -11.62
C ALA A 178 -51.69 3.90 -11.52
N ARG A 179 -51.29 3.33 -12.67
CA ARG A 179 -50.49 2.11 -12.67
C ARG A 179 -49.03 2.40 -12.26
N PHE A 180 -48.43 3.50 -12.72
CA PHE A 180 -47.09 3.94 -12.28
C PHE A 180 -47.06 4.23 -10.78
N GLN A 181 -48.10 4.85 -10.24
CA GLN A 181 -48.20 5.06 -8.80
C GLN A 181 -48.19 3.73 -8.02
N ILE A 182 -49.01 2.73 -8.47
CA ILE A 182 -49.04 1.39 -7.85
C ILE A 182 -47.66 0.70 -7.93
N ILE A 183 -46.98 0.82 -9.07
CA ILE A 183 -45.63 0.27 -9.25
C ILE A 183 -44.65 0.93 -8.28
N GLN A 184 -44.67 2.26 -8.19
CA GLN A 184 -43.81 3.01 -7.31
C GLN A 184 -44.04 2.65 -5.83
N GLU A 185 -45.31 2.67 -5.38
CA GLU A 185 -45.65 2.30 -4.02
C GLU A 185 -45.28 0.82 -3.70
N GLY A 186 -45.46 -0.06 -4.71
CA GLY A 186 -45.04 -1.46 -4.62
C GLY A 186 -43.53 -1.65 -4.44
N ARG A 187 -42.76 -0.94 -5.21
CA ARG A 187 -41.29 -0.93 -5.09
C ARG A 187 -40.83 -0.40 -3.74
N GLU A 188 -41.32 0.76 -3.32
CA GLU A 188 -40.96 1.35 -2.05
C GLU A 188 -41.28 0.43 -0.84
N ARG A 189 -42.37 -0.32 -0.95
CA ARG A 189 -42.73 -1.32 0.08
C ARG A 189 -41.71 -2.47 0.09
N ILE A 190 -41.37 -2.99 -1.09
CA ILE A 190 -40.43 -4.09 -1.21
C ILE A 190 -39.00 -3.64 -0.79
N ASP A 191 -38.60 -2.44 -1.14
CA ASP A 191 -37.28 -1.90 -0.75
C ASP A 191 -37.20 -1.73 0.78
N ARG A 192 -38.28 -1.29 1.44
CA ARG A 192 -38.36 -1.30 2.92
C ARG A 192 -38.31 -2.69 3.52
N ASP A 193 -39.01 -3.67 2.91
CA ASP A 193 -38.97 -5.07 3.37
C ASP A 193 -37.54 -5.63 3.26
N ILE A 194 -36.82 -5.36 2.15
CA ILE A 194 -35.43 -5.78 1.94
C ILE A 194 -34.51 -5.13 2.98
N ALA A 195 -34.63 -3.82 3.22
CA ALA A 195 -33.85 -3.11 4.22
C ALA A 195 -34.07 -3.68 5.64
N SER A 196 -35.32 -4.02 5.98
CA SER A 196 -35.63 -4.66 7.26
C SER A 196 -34.98 -6.05 7.39
N LEU A 197 -35.07 -6.87 6.35
CA LEU A 197 -34.46 -8.21 6.34
C LEU A 197 -32.91 -8.13 6.40
N GLN A 198 -32.33 -7.16 5.74
CA GLN A 198 -30.87 -6.90 5.82
C GLN A 198 -30.44 -6.48 7.22
N ALA A 199 -31.23 -5.61 7.88
CA ALA A 199 -30.95 -5.22 9.26
C ALA A 199 -31.07 -6.43 10.22
N GLU A 200 -32.03 -7.35 9.99
CA GLU A 200 -32.15 -8.59 10.77
C GLU A 200 -30.94 -9.50 10.54
N ILE A 201 -30.45 -9.64 9.30
CA ILE A 201 -29.24 -10.41 9.00
C ILE A 201 -28.03 -9.79 9.70
N ALA A 202 -27.87 -8.46 9.66
CA ALA A 202 -26.79 -7.79 10.35
C ALA A 202 -26.83 -8.03 11.87
N ALA A 203 -28.01 -8.00 12.46
CA ALA A 203 -28.20 -8.33 13.88
C ALA A 203 -27.86 -9.80 14.20
N LEU A 204 -28.23 -10.74 13.30
CA LEU A 204 -27.87 -12.14 13.43
C LEU A 204 -26.36 -12.38 13.28
N ASP A 205 -25.72 -11.71 12.32
CA ASP A 205 -24.28 -11.81 12.13
C ASP A 205 -23.51 -11.30 13.36
N LEU A 206 -23.98 -10.20 13.94
CA LEU A 206 -23.46 -9.70 15.21
C LEU A 206 -23.68 -10.73 16.35
N ALA A 207 -24.90 -11.30 16.46
CA ALA A 207 -25.20 -12.33 17.45
C ALA A 207 -24.33 -13.59 17.26
N MET A 208 -24.09 -14.01 16.02
CA MET A 208 -23.23 -15.15 15.69
C MET A 208 -21.75 -14.88 16.03
N GLN A 209 -21.30 -13.65 15.91
CA GLN A 209 -19.93 -13.25 16.29
C GLN A 209 -19.73 -13.25 17.81
N THR A 210 -20.79 -12.93 18.56
CA THR A 210 -20.74 -12.91 20.03
C THR A 210 -20.93 -14.27 20.66
N LEU A 211 -21.35 -15.30 19.87
CA LEU A 211 -21.50 -16.66 20.39
C LEU A 211 -20.14 -17.28 20.73
N PRO A 212 -19.95 -17.74 21.96
CA PRO A 212 -18.69 -18.30 22.41
C PRO A 212 -18.35 -19.61 21.67
N THR A 213 -17.17 -19.67 21.09
CA THR A 213 -16.47 -20.92 20.86
C THR A 213 -15.59 -21.20 22.10
N LEU A 214 -15.31 -22.46 22.41
CA LEU A 214 -14.41 -22.89 23.49
C LEU A 214 -12.99 -22.28 23.40
N ARG A 215 -12.92 -20.95 23.34
CA ARG A 215 -11.68 -20.20 23.38
C ARG A 215 -11.80 -19.19 24.52
N THR A 216 -10.83 -19.22 25.41
CA THR A 216 -10.63 -18.11 26.32
C THR A 216 -10.40 -16.84 25.46
N SER A 217 -11.36 -15.93 25.49
CA SER A 217 -11.23 -14.62 24.89
C SER A 217 -10.77 -13.66 25.98
N THR A 218 -9.62 -13.06 25.79
CA THR A 218 -9.14 -12.00 26.68
C THR A 218 -9.41 -10.67 25.99
N SER A 219 -10.05 -9.74 26.69
CA SER A 219 -10.29 -8.36 26.27
C SER A 219 -9.63 -7.39 27.24
N LEU A 220 -9.36 -6.19 26.76
CA LEU A 220 -8.95 -5.07 27.60
C LEU A 220 -10.20 -4.30 28.04
N GLU A 221 -10.32 -4.03 29.33
CA GLU A 221 -11.33 -3.15 29.88
C GLU A 221 -10.67 -1.88 30.40
N VAL A 222 -11.24 -0.73 30.06
CA VAL A 222 -10.82 0.59 30.52
C VAL A 222 -11.90 1.20 31.37
N THR A 223 -11.57 1.49 32.62
CA THR A 223 -12.47 2.13 33.59
C THR A 223 -12.14 3.61 33.69
N VAL A 224 -13.11 4.46 33.45
CA VAL A 224 -13.01 5.93 33.52
C VAL A 224 -13.88 6.45 34.64
N ARG A 225 -13.32 7.24 35.51
CA ARG A 225 -14.05 7.98 36.54
C ARG A 225 -14.29 9.42 36.11
N VAL A 226 -15.54 9.82 36.09
CA VAL A 226 -15.97 11.17 35.73
C VAL A 226 -16.85 11.74 36.84
N ASP A 227 -16.76 13.04 37.04
CA ASP A 227 -17.59 13.79 38.01
C ASP A 227 -18.41 14.83 37.28
N ALA A 228 -19.70 14.90 37.60
CA ALA A 228 -20.64 15.84 37.02
C ALA A 228 -21.42 16.54 38.12
N ASP A 229 -21.45 17.88 38.11
CA ASP A 229 -22.18 18.65 39.13
C ASP A 229 -23.69 18.43 39.07
N VAL A 230 -24.23 18.19 37.89
CA VAL A 230 -25.64 17.90 37.59
C VAL A 230 -25.74 16.74 36.60
N ALA A 231 -26.88 16.07 36.58
CA ALA A 231 -27.13 15.06 35.58
C ALA A 231 -26.99 15.65 34.17
N THR A 232 -26.09 15.09 33.35
CA THR A 232 -25.71 15.64 32.06
C THR A 232 -25.48 14.53 31.03
N GLN A 233 -25.55 14.92 29.76
CA GLN A 233 -25.10 14.08 28.65
C GLN A 233 -23.80 14.63 28.11
N GLY A 234 -22.92 13.77 27.70
CA GLY A 234 -21.65 14.15 27.08
C GLY A 234 -21.05 13.06 26.24
N GLN A 235 -19.87 13.34 25.74
CA GLN A 235 -19.14 12.42 24.88
C GLN A 235 -17.73 12.23 25.41
N LEU A 236 -17.31 10.97 25.52
CA LEU A 236 -15.93 10.62 25.79
C LEU A 236 -15.24 10.25 24.48
N VAL A 237 -14.07 10.84 24.27
CA VAL A 237 -13.17 10.55 23.14
C VAL A 237 -11.92 9.94 23.71
N PHE A 238 -11.58 8.73 23.28
CA PHE A 238 -10.30 8.16 23.63
C PHE A 238 -9.54 7.72 22.41
N SER A 239 -8.27 8.07 22.35
CA SER A 239 -7.37 7.74 21.28
C SER A 239 -6.22 6.87 21.79
N TYR A 240 -5.79 5.94 20.94
CA TYR A 240 -4.70 5.03 21.23
C TYR A 240 -3.90 4.72 19.98
N TRP A 241 -2.72 4.16 20.17
CA TRP A 241 -1.81 3.81 19.09
C TRP A 241 -1.84 2.31 18.81
N MET A 242 -1.95 1.96 17.51
CA MET A 242 -1.86 0.59 17.00
C MET A 242 -0.65 0.49 16.06
N GLN A 243 0.22 -0.50 16.31
CA GLN A 243 1.43 -0.69 15.48
C GLN A 243 1.16 -1.51 14.22
N GLN A 244 0.12 -2.35 14.25
CA GLN A 244 -0.19 -3.32 13.20
C GLN A 244 -1.02 -2.70 12.07
N ALA A 245 -0.76 -1.45 11.75
CA ALA A 245 -1.35 -0.73 10.63
C ALA A 245 -0.30 0.14 9.96
N GLY A 246 -0.57 0.56 8.74
CA GLY A 246 0.30 1.47 8.03
C GLY A 246 -0.21 1.75 6.62
N TRP A 247 0.51 2.60 5.90
CA TRP A 247 0.22 2.87 4.52
C TRP A 247 1.49 3.08 3.69
N THR A 248 1.36 2.89 2.40
CA THR A 248 2.42 3.15 1.43
C THR A 248 1.85 3.93 0.24
N PRO A 249 2.59 4.91 -0.31
CA PRO A 249 2.16 5.63 -1.50
C PRO A 249 2.20 4.74 -2.74
N SER A 250 1.20 4.91 -3.58
CA SER A 250 1.09 4.30 -4.90
C SER A 250 0.53 5.31 -5.89
N TYR A 251 0.97 5.23 -7.13
CA TYR A 251 0.63 6.18 -8.18
C TYR A 251 0.12 5.46 -9.41
N ASN A 252 -0.93 6.00 -10.05
CA ASN A 252 -1.30 5.64 -11.41
C ASN A 252 -0.95 6.80 -12.34
N VAL A 253 -0.04 6.55 -13.26
CA VAL A 253 0.35 7.50 -14.30
C VAL A 253 -0.42 7.16 -15.55
N ARG A 254 -1.23 8.09 -16.04
CA ARG A 254 -2.02 7.93 -17.26
C ARG A 254 -1.64 8.98 -18.29
N VAL A 255 -1.22 8.52 -19.44
CA VAL A 255 -0.90 9.35 -20.60
C VAL A 255 -1.77 8.88 -21.77
N LYS A 256 -2.57 9.77 -22.35
CA LYS A 256 -3.42 9.42 -23.50
C LYS A 256 -2.62 9.41 -24.79
N ASP A 257 -1.85 10.46 -25.03
CA ASP A 257 -0.95 10.62 -26.17
C ASP A 257 0.23 11.51 -25.76
N VAL A 258 1.29 11.53 -26.57
CA VAL A 258 2.51 12.34 -26.33
C VAL A 258 2.26 13.86 -26.43
N ASP A 259 1.13 14.29 -26.97
CA ASP A 259 0.72 15.69 -27.04
C ASP A 259 -0.27 16.09 -25.92
N ASP A 260 -0.67 15.12 -25.08
CA ASP A 260 -1.65 15.35 -24.02
C ASP A 260 -0.95 15.49 -22.65
N PRO A 261 -1.53 16.28 -21.73
CA PRO A 261 -1.07 16.32 -20.34
C PRO A 261 -1.18 14.96 -19.68
N MET A 262 -0.21 14.64 -18.84
CA MET A 262 -0.19 13.43 -18.01
C MET A 262 -1.11 13.60 -16.80
N THR A 263 -1.83 12.55 -16.42
CA THR A 263 -2.56 12.49 -15.15
C THR A 263 -1.80 11.60 -14.17
N LEU A 264 -1.50 12.14 -13.00
CA LEU A 264 -0.88 11.43 -11.88
C LEU A 264 -1.92 11.28 -10.75
N GLU A 265 -2.46 10.08 -10.59
CA GLU A 265 -3.40 9.73 -9.52
C GLU A 265 -2.60 9.21 -8.31
N CYS A 266 -2.66 9.92 -7.18
CA CYS A 266 -1.97 9.56 -5.95
C CYS A 266 -2.90 8.77 -5.03
N GLN A 267 -2.46 7.61 -4.56
CA GLN A 267 -3.22 6.72 -3.70
C GLN A 267 -2.40 6.32 -2.47
N ALA A 268 -3.07 6.17 -1.33
CA ALA A 268 -2.53 5.50 -0.16
C ALA A 268 -3.00 4.04 -0.15
N LEU A 269 -2.08 3.11 -0.14
CA LEU A 269 -2.37 1.71 0.10
C LEU A 269 -2.35 1.45 1.62
N VAL A 270 -3.51 1.54 2.24
CA VAL A 270 -3.69 1.35 3.68
C VAL A 270 -3.87 -0.11 4.00
N HIS A 271 -3.15 -0.61 4.98
CA HIS A 271 -3.26 -1.99 5.47
C HIS A 271 -3.32 -2.03 7.00
N GLN A 272 -4.03 -3.03 7.54
CA GLN A 272 -4.07 -3.23 8.98
C GLN A 272 -4.31 -4.70 9.36
N THR A 273 -3.72 -5.11 10.48
CA THR A 273 -3.92 -6.41 11.14
C THR A 273 -4.12 -6.20 12.65
N THR A 274 -4.83 -5.13 12.99
CA THR A 274 -5.02 -4.73 14.38
C THR A 274 -5.99 -5.64 15.14
N GLY A 275 -6.80 -6.43 14.43
CA GLY A 275 -7.91 -7.20 14.99
C GLY A 275 -9.16 -6.37 15.23
N GLU A 276 -9.13 -5.07 14.96
CA GLU A 276 -10.31 -4.20 15.00
C GLU A 276 -10.87 -3.98 13.60
N ARG A 277 -12.17 -3.80 13.51
CA ARG A 277 -12.84 -3.43 12.25
C ARG A 277 -12.95 -1.92 12.18
N TRP A 278 -12.43 -1.33 11.12
CA TRP A 278 -12.60 0.07 10.81
C TRP A 278 -13.74 0.18 9.81
N GLU A 279 -14.95 0.35 10.32
CA GLU A 279 -16.19 0.43 9.54
C GLU A 279 -16.75 1.84 9.62
N ASP A 280 -17.10 2.42 8.47
CA ASP A 280 -17.67 3.78 8.33
C ASP A 280 -16.85 4.87 9.03
N ILE A 281 -15.51 4.73 8.98
CA ILE A 281 -14.60 5.64 9.66
C ILE A 281 -14.22 6.84 8.80
N THR A 282 -14.00 7.98 9.44
CA THR A 282 -13.27 9.09 8.82
C THR A 282 -11.77 8.76 8.83
N LEU A 283 -11.10 8.95 7.67
CA LEU A 283 -9.72 8.56 7.49
C LEU A 283 -8.82 9.77 7.26
N THR A 284 -7.72 9.83 7.98
CA THR A 284 -6.61 10.73 7.67
C THR A 284 -5.36 9.91 7.38
N VAL A 285 -4.72 10.16 6.25
CA VAL A 285 -3.42 9.60 5.91
C VAL A 285 -2.35 10.64 6.26
N ALA A 286 -1.33 10.25 7.02
CA ALA A 286 -0.30 11.17 7.47
C ALA A 286 1.10 10.67 7.10
N THR A 287 1.95 11.58 6.64
CA THR A 287 3.36 11.30 6.43
C THR A 287 4.11 11.26 7.76
N GLY A 288 5.22 10.56 7.77
CA GLY A 288 6.08 10.48 8.95
C GLY A 288 5.75 9.30 9.88
N THR A 289 6.52 9.20 10.94
CA THR A 289 6.45 8.09 11.90
C THR A 289 6.56 8.66 13.32
N PRO A 290 5.43 8.87 14.02
CA PRO A 290 5.44 9.47 15.36
C PRO A 290 6.23 8.68 16.41
N SER A 291 6.42 7.38 16.19
CA SER A 291 7.13 6.47 17.11
C SER A 291 8.66 6.56 17.03
N LYS A 292 9.23 7.22 16.00
CA LYS A 292 10.68 7.38 15.89
C LYS A 292 11.19 8.47 16.82
N ASN A 293 12.26 8.18 17.55
CA ASN A 293 12.93 9.16 18.39
C ASN A 293 13.45 10.31 17.50
N ARG A 294 12.98 11.54 17.76
CA ARG A 294 13.29 12.75 16.96
C ARG A 294 14.43 13.57 17.54
N THR A 295 15.31 12.96 18.29
CA THR A 295 16.51 13.66 18.78
C THR A 295 17.47 13.87 17.61
N LYS A 296 17.82 15.13 17.33
CA LYS A 296 18.80 15.47 16.29
C LYS A 296 20.10 14.73 16.56
N PRO A 297 20.65 13.98 15.59
CA PRO A 297 21.97 13.39 15.74
C PRO A 297 23.04 14.49 15.85
N ASN A 298 23.94 14.32 16.81
CA ASN A 298 25.07 15.22 16.98
C ASN A 298 26.27 14.71 16.18
N LEU A 299 26.82 15.60 15.34
CA LEU A 299 28.06 15.32 14.64
C LEU A 299 29.20 15.19 15.67
N GLN A 300 29.87 14.04 15.63
CA GLN A 300 31.13 13.84 16.37
C GLN A 300 32.31 14.39 15.55
N PRO A 301 33.35 14.93 16.18
CA PRO A 301 34.54 15.38 15.47
C PRO A 301 35.13 14.23 14.64
N TRP A 302 35.30 14.46 13.33
CA TRP A 302 35.92 13.50 12.44
C TRP A 302 37.41 13.89 12.30
N TYR A 303 38.31 13.07 12.88
CA TYR A 303 39.73 13.26 12.80
C TYR A 303 40.29 12.46 11.61
N ILE A 304 40.97 13.12 10.69
CA ILE A 304 41.75 12.47 9.61
C ILE A 304 43.18 12.38 10.09
N ASP A 305 43.63 11.20 10.51
CA ASP A 305 45.04 10.93 10.81
C ASP A 305 45.78 10.57 9.52
N GLY A 306 46.71 11.41 9.13
CA GLY A 306 47.65 11.12 8.05
C GLY A 306 48.66 10.06 8.49
N THR A 307 48.35 8.79 8.33
CA THR A 307 49.38 7.74 8.34
C THR A 307 50.09 7.75 7.01
N GLN A 308 51.41 7.94 7.04
CA GLN A 308 52.28 7.73 5.85
C GLN A 308 52.10 6.28 5.40
N GLY A 309 51.28 6.10 4.34
CA GLY A 309 50.90 4.81 3.82
C GLY A 309 52.08 4.06 3.26
N ARG A 310 52.38 2.96 3.90
CA ARG A 310 53.09 1.87 3.25
C ARG A 310 52.11 1.21 2.29
N ALA A 311 52.24 1.46 1.02
CA ALA A 311 51.47 0.81 -0.02
C ALA A 311 51.66 -0.72 0.07
N GLY A 312 50.58 -1.44 0.17
CA GLY A 312 50.60 -2.88 0.00
C GLY A 312 49.58 -3.62 0.85
N GLY A 313 48.48 -4.03 0.22
CA GLY A 313 47.58 -5.06 0.75
C GLY A 313 46.11 -4.73 0.51
N SER A 314 45.54 -5.36 -0.49
CA SER A 314 44.08 -5.49 -0.55
C SER A 314 43.60 -6.05 0.78
N THR A 315 42.83 -5.27 1.55
CA THR A 315 42.17 -5.74 2.77
C THR A 315 41.15 -6.80 2.33
N SER A 316 41.48 -8.08 2.56
CA SER A 316 40.53 -9.16 2.35
C SER A 316 39.35 -8.97 3.31
N VAL A 317 38.16 -9.38 2.91
CA VAL A 317 36.93 -9.36 3.74
C VAL A 317 37.19 -10.00 5.11
N ALA A 318 38.07 -11.00 5.18
CA ALA A 318 38.53 -11.63 6.40
C ALA A 318 39.13 -10.65 7.42
N SER A 319 39.79 -9.56 6.96
CA SER A 319 40.34 -8.55 7.86
C SER A 319 39.34 -7.48 8.30
N ALA A 320 38.26 -7.24 7.53
CA ALA A 320 37.22 -6.28 7.90
C ALA A 320 36.41 -6.77 9.12
N ASN A 321 36.11 -8.06 9.19
CA ASN A 321 35.38 -8.67 10.32
C ASN A 321 36.32 -9.09 11.48
N ALA A 322 37.62 -9.10 11.28
CA ALA A 322 38.59 -9.59 12.28
C ALA A 322 38.49 -8.82 13.59
N TRP A 323 38.30 -7.51 13.55
CA TRP A 323 38.12 -6.69 14.74
C TRP A 323 36.83 -7.04 15.50
N LEU A 324 35.71 -7.22 14.80
CA LEU A 324 34.43 -7.61 15.41
C LEU A 324 34.51 -9.01 16.03
N LYS A 325 35.17 -9.95 15.36
CA LYS A 325 35.38 -11.33 15.86
C LYS A 325 36.26 -11.37 17.10
N ALA A 326 37.18 -10.43 17.23
CA ALA A 326 38.08 -10.33 18.38
C ALA A 326 37.44 -9.72 19.64
N GLN A 327 36.26 -9.12 19.50
CA GLN A 327 35.54 -8.50 20.62
C GLN A 327 34.84 -9.54 21.47
N PRO A 328 34.90 -9.44 22.83
CA PRO A 328 34.17 -10.34 23.72
C PRO A 328 32.66 -10.07 23.65
N TYR A 329 31.87 -11.09 23.95
CA TYR A 329 30.43 -10.97 24.10
C TYR A 329 30.05 -9.95 25.18
N ASN A 330 29.09 -9.07 24.83
CA ASN A 330 28.54 -8.07 25.75
C ASN A 330 27.10 -8.43 26.16
N PRO A 331 26.87 -8.88 27.39
CA PRO A 331 25.54 -9.32 27.85
C PRO A 331 24.55 -8.19 28.07
N THR A 332 24.94 -6.92 27.97
CA THR A 332 24.06 -5.77 28.15
C THR A 332 23.34 -5.35 26.86
N VAL A 333 23.81 -5.81 25.70
CA VAL A 333 23.23 -5.47 24.40
C VAL A 333 21.90 -6.24 24.22
N ARG A 334 20.82 -5.49 23.99
CA ARG A 334 19.48 -6.03 23.76
C ARG A 334 18.96 -5.75 22.36
N GLU A 335 19.60 -4.87 21.65
CA GLU A 335 19.29 -4.50 20.28
C GLU A 335 20.59 -4.34 19.52
N VAL A 336 20.66 -4.98 18.33
CA VAL A 336 21.80 -4.85 17.43
C VAL A 336 21.29 -4.31 16.09
N ARG A 337 21.91 -3.23 15.65
CA ARG A 337 21.67 -2.65 14.34
C ARG A 337 22.99 -2.52 13.58
N GLY A 338 22.92 -2.44 12.28
CA GLY A 338 24.12 -2.26 11.47
C GLY A 338 23.80 -2.39 9.99
N GLN A 339 24.85 -2.48 9.21
CA GLN A 339 24.75 -2.57 7.75
C GLN A 339 25.60 -3.74 7.26
N LEU A 340 25.07 -4.52 6.31
CA LEU A 340 25.78 -5.58 5.62
C LEU A 340 26.29 -5.11 4.26
N TYR A 341 27.54 -5.47 3.97
CA TYR A 341 28.22 -5.16 2.72
C TYR A 341 28.79 -6.41 2.06
N ASP A 342 29.03 -6.33 0.77
CA ASP A 342 29.86 -7.28 0.05
C ASP A 342 31.36 -6.95 0.22
N ALA A 343 32.22 -7.73 -0.43
CA ALA A 343 33.66 -7.53 -0.44
C ALA A 343 34.10 -6.20 -1.07
N ASN A 344 33.25 -5.58 -1.88
CA ASN A 344 33.52 -4.33 -2.59
C ASN A 344 32.95 -3.11 -1.86
N GLY A 345 32.27 -3.31 -0.73
CA GLY A 345 31.62 -2.27 0.03
C GLY A 345 30.19 -1.92 -0.41
N SER A 346 29.61 -2.69 -1.35
CA SER A 346 28.21 -2.51 -1.77
C SER A 346 27.25 -3.09 -0.75
N PRO A 347 26.10 -2.45 -0.47
CA PRO A 347 25.14 -2.94 0.50
C PRO A 347 24.47 -4.25 0.04
N LEU A 348 24.34 -5.21 0.95
CA LEU A 348 23.66 -6.48 0.71
C LEU A 348 22.19 -6.39 1.06
N VAL A 349 21.34 -6.34 0.03
CA VAL A 349 19.88 -6.25 0.13
C VAL A 349 19.29 -7.64 0.35
N GLY A 350 18.29 -7.76 1.23
CA GLY A 350 17.61 -9.04 1.45
C GLY A 350 18.45 -10.10 2.17
N ALA A 351 19.60 -9.73 2.72
CA ALA A 351 20.41 -10.62 3.53
C ALA A 351 19.74 -10.89 4.88
N THR A 352 19.89 -12.10 5.40
CA THR A 352 19.29 -12.51 6.68
C THR A 352 20.31 -12.40 7.82
N VAL A 353 19.92 -11.73 8.88
CA VAL A 353 20.63 -11.69 10.17
C VAL A 353 19.82 -12.47 11.19
N MET A 354 20.39 -13.49 11.78
CA MET A 354 19.68 -14.40 12.70
C MET A 354 20.46 -14.57 13.99
N SER A 355 19.76 -14.63 15.11
CA SER A 355 20.36 -14.99 16.40
C SER A 355 20.86 -16.41 16.40
N SER A 356 21.97 -16.69 17.11
CA SER A 356 22.59 -18.03 17.20
C SER A 356 21.66 -19.08 17.79
N ASP A 357 20.64 -18.68 18.54
CA ASP A 357 19.59 -19.55 19.07
C ASP A 357 18.38 -19.70 18.14
N GLY A 358 18.39 -19.07 16.97
CA GLY A 358 17.35 -19.15 15.96
C GLY A 358 16.02 -18.46 16.31
N ARG A 359 15.93 -17.77 17.45
CA ARG A 359 14.66 -17.19 17.95
C ARG A 359 14.29 -15.87 17.31
N THR A 360 15.28 -15.08 16.93
CA THR A 360 15.05 -13.76 16.32
C THR A 360 15.81 -13.65 15.01
N ARG A 361 15.19 -12.97 14.05
CA ARG A 361 15.79 -12.75 12.74
C ARG A 361 15.36 -11.41 12.17
N ALA A 362 16.23 -10.75 11.40
CA ALA A 362 15.95 -9.56 10.60
C ALA A 362 16.42 -9.79 9.16
N VAL A 363 15.87 -9.03 8.23
CA VAL A 363 16.29 -9.00 6.82
C VAL A 363 16.78 -7.59 6.53
N THR A 364 17.88 -7.47 5.79
CA THR A 364 18.44 -6.16 5.43
C THR A 364 17.56 -5.45 4.40
N ASP A 365 17.43 -4.14 4.58
CA ASP A 365 16.73 -3.25 3.65
C ASP A 365 17.54 -2.99 2.37
N ILE A 366 17.01 -2.11 1.50
CA ILE A 366 17.62 -1.77 0.21
C ILE A 366 19.01 -1.11 0.35
N ASN A 367 19.32 -0.56 1.51
CA ASN A 367 20.63 0.01 1.84
C ASN A 367 21.51 -0.93 2.65
N GLY A 368 21.08 -2.20 2.81
CA GLY A 368 21.78 -3.20 3.59
C GLY A 368 21.65 -3.04 5.12
N PHE A 369 20.80 -2.13 5.62
CA PHE A 369 20.61 -1.94 7.05
C PHE A 369 19.72 -3.02 7.65
N TYR A 370 20.03 -3.41 8.89
CA TYR A 370 19.22 -4.30 9.70
C TYR A 370 19.08 -3.77 11.13
N ASN A 371 18.01 -4.20 11.78
CA ASN A 371 17.78 -3.98 13.20
C ASN A 371 17.17 -5.25 13.80
N LEU A 372 17.78 -5.78 14.86
CA LEU A 372 17.41 -7.03 15.48
C LEU A 372 17.34 -6.89 17.01
N GLN A 373 16.19 -7.20 17.59
CA GLN A 373 16.03 -7.35 19.02
C GLN A 373 16.63 -8.68 19.46
N VAL A 374 17.48 -8.65 20.48
CA VAL A 374 18.24 -9.81 20.94
C VAL A 374 17.68 -10.33 22.26
N ALA A 375 17.28 -11.59 22.27
CA ALA A 375 16.80 -12.26 23.49
C ALA A 375 17.92 -12.41 24.53
N GLN A 376 17.55 -12.42 25.81
CA GLN A 376 18.51 -12.65 26.89
C GLN A 376 19.17 -14.04 26.74
N GLY A 377 20.49 -14.08 26.74
CA GLY A 377 21.27 -15.30 26.57
C GLY A 377 21.75 -15.58 25.15
N THR A 378 21.34 -14.82 24.16
CA THR A 378 21.90 -14.91 22.81
C THR A 378 23.30 -14.31 22.79
N THR A 379 24.28 -15.08 22.33
CA THR A 379 25.70 -14.69 22.38
C THR A 379 26.27 -14.21 21.06
N ALA A 380 25.68 -14.62 19.92
CA ALA A 380 26.19 -14.31 18.58
C ALA A 380 25.07 -14.13 17.56
N LEU A 381 25.39 -13.45 16.48
CA LEU A 381 24.54 -13.31 15.29
C LEU A 381 25.17 -14.01 14.10
N SER A 382 24.37 -14.67 13.29
CA SER A 382 24.73 -15.26 12.01
C SER A 382 24.22 -14.39 10.87
N TYR A 383 25.07 -14.07 9.92
CA TYR A 383 24.81 -13.22 8.77
C TYR A 383 24.88 -14.05 7.49
N GLN A 384 23.83 -14.05 6.71
CA GLN A 384 23.66 -14.89 5.52
C GLN A 384 23.11 -14.10 4.35
N SER A 385 23.67 -14.34 3.16
CA SER A 385 23.12 -13.83 1.89
C SER A 385 23.38 -14.84 0.77
N VAL A 386 22.48 -14.90 -0.21
CA VAL A 386 22.62 -15.81 -1.35
C VAL A 386 23.89 -15.47 -2.13
N GLY A 387 24.73 -16.46 -2.39
CA GLY A 387 26.03 -16.28 -3.07
C GLY A 387 27.18 -15.82 -2.16
N TYR A 388 26.99 -15.71 -0.86
CA TYR A 388 28.01 -15.30 0.11
C TYR A 388 28.21 -16.35 1.19
N SER A 389 29.41 -16.37 1.76
CA SER A 389 29.73 -17.23 2.90
C SER A 389 29.06 -16.73 4.19
N VAL A 390 28.55 -17.67 4.97
CA VAL A 390 27.94 -17.35 6.27
C VAL A 390 29.00 -16.87 7.25
N GLU A 391 28.73 -15.75 7.92
CA GLU A 391 29.57 -15.19 8.98
C GLU A 391 28.82 -15.25 10.32
N THR A 392 29.53 -15.70 11.38
CA THR A 392 28.99 -15.68 12.74
C THR A 392 29.89 -14.85 13.63
N ILE A 393 29.31 -13.84 14.30
CA ILE A 393 30.05 -12.85 15.09
C ILE A 393 29.39 -12.68 16.44
N ASN A 394 30.19 -12.62 17.51
CA ASN A 394 29.71 -12.39 18.87
C ASN A 394 29.05 -11.02 19.01
N ILE A 395 27.97 -10.93 19.77
CA ILE A 395 27.32 -9.65 20.06
C ILE A 395 28.22 -8.87 21.03
N SER A 396 28.92 -7.89 20.50
CA SER A 396 29.86 -7.08 21.27
C SER A 396 29.37 -5.63 21.45
N ASN A 397 28.66 -5.10 20.46
CA ASN A 397 28.22 -3.70 20.42
C ASN A 397 26.79 -3.59 19.90
N PRO A 398 26.06 -2.51 20.25
CA PRO A 398 24.75 -2.22 19.67
C PRO A 398 24.78 -1.89 18.16
N VAL A 399 25.93 -1.52 17.61
CA VAL A 399 26.10 -1.26 16.19
C VAL A 399 27.18 -2.21 15.65
N MET A 400 26.79 -3.06 14.70
CA MET A 400 27.67 -4.05 14.09
C MET A 400 27.54 -4.04 12.57
N ASN A 401 28.51 -3.46 11.88
CA ASN A 401 28.60 -3.47 10.43
C ASN A 401 29.47 -4.66 9.98
N VAL A 402 28.94 -5.48 9.08
CA VAL A 402 29.56 -6.77 8.73
C VAL A 402 29.72 -6.85 7.21
N SER A 403 30.87 -7.36 6.75
CA SER A 403 31.12 -7.62 5.35
C SER A 403 31.11 -9.13 5.07
N LEU A 404 30.39 -9.57 4.02
CA LEU A 404 30.35 -10.98 3.61
C LEU A 404 31.26 -11.23 2.40
N ALA A 405 32.03 -12.33 2.48
CA ALA A 405 32.82 -12.81 1.35
C ALA A 405 31.96 -13.61 0.37
N PRO A 406 32.20 -13.55 -0.94
CA PRO A 406 31.55 -14.45 -1.90
C PRO A 406 31.81 -15.92 -1.52
N ALA A 407 30.78 -16.76 -1.62
CA ALA A 407 30.94 -18.19 -1.44
C ALA A 407 31.82 -18.76 -2.56
N MET A 408 32.91 -19.44 -2.22
CA MET A 408 33.65 -20.21 -3.21
C MET A 408 32.75 -21.38 -3.66
N THR A 409 32.45 -21.45 -4.94
CA THR A 409 31.70 -22.56 -5.53
C THR A 409 32.49 -23.85 -5.40
N MET A 410 32.11 -24.68 -4.45
CA MET A 410 32.34 -26.12 -4.51
C MET A 410 31.03 -26.76 -4.95
N ASP A 411 31.11 -27.56 -5.98
CA ASP A 411 30.15 -28.41 -6.64
C ASP A 411 28.69 -28.44 -6.16
N VAL A 412 27.82 -28.19 -7.14
CA VAL A 412 26.37 -28.26 -7.15
C VAL A 412 25.86 -29.56 -6.52
N VAL A 413 25.23 -29.45 -5.36
CA VAL A 413 24.19 -30.38 -4.95
C VAL A 413 22.86 -29.82 -5.40
N THR A 414 22.36 -30.35 -6.48
CA THR A 414 21.02 -30.09 -7.01
C THR A 414 20.00 -30.65 -6.02
N ILE A 415 19.42 -29.80 -5.20
CA ILE A 415 18.16 -30.14 -4.52
C ILE A 415 17.05 -29.69 -5.46
N ALA A 416 16.42 -30.67 -6.11
CA ALA A 416 15.19 -30.47 -6.87
C ALA A 416 14.11 -29.94 -5.90
N SER A 417 13.75 -28.67 -6.03
CA SER A 417 12.50 -28.17 -5.50
C SER A 417 11.40 -28.51 -6.49
N GLU A 418 10.51 -29.41 -6.10
CA GLU A 418 9.22 -29.62 -6.74
C GLU A 418 8.50 -28.26 -6.86
N SER A 419 8.42 -27.77 -8.09
CA SER A 419 7.54 -26.67 -8.44
C SER A 419 6.11 -27.19 -8.38
N ALA A 420 5.38 -26.76 -7.36
CA ALA A 420 3.93 -26.86 -7.36
C ALA A 420 3.38 -25.94 -8.46
N GLU A 421 2.95 -26.53 -9.54
CA GLU A 421 2.04 -25.93 -10.52
C GLU A 421 0.76 -25.52 -9.79
N MET A 422 0.59 -24.24 -9.53
CA MET A 422 -0.73 -23.69 -9.20
C MET A 422 -1.38 -23.13 -10.45
N THR A 423 -2.31 -23.93 -10.90
CA THR A 423 -3.31 -23.75 -11.95
C THR A 423 -3.78 -22.31 -12.16
N GLU A 424 -3.51 -21.82 -13.37
CA GLU A 424 -4.34 -20.84 -14.07
C GLU A 424 -5.75 -21.42 -14.27
N SER A 425 -6.71 -20.94 -13.51
CA SER A 425 -8.10 -20.88 -13.98
C SER A 425 -8.91 -20.05 -13.01
N LEU A 426 -9.15 -18.80 -13.33
CA LEU A 426 -10.33 -18.00 -12.96
C LEU A 426 -10.27 -16.58 -13.60
N PHE A 427 -10.16 -16.56 -14.94
CA PHE A 427 -10.62 -15.37 -15.65
C PHE A 427 -11.82 -15.74 -16.52
N GLY A 428 -12.99 -15.61 -15.91
CA GLY A 428 -14.25 -15.62 -16.61
C GLY A 428 -14.35 -14.42 -17.55
N ARG A 429 -14.54 -14.73 -18.84
CA ARG A 429 -14.89 -13.75 -19.87
C ARG A 429 -16.16 -13.01 -19.49
N ALA A 430 -16.03 -11.74 -19.09
CA ALA A 430 -17.14 -10.80 -19.08
C ALA A 430 -17.11 -10.04 -20.42
N SER A 431 -18.11 -10.31 -21.25
CA SER A 431 -18.35 -9.55 -22.48
C SER A 431 -18.78 -8.12 -22.13
N SER A 432 -17.95 -7.15 -22.48
CA SER A 432 -18.26 -5.73 -22.33
C SER A 432 -19.31 -5.32 -23.34
N ARG A 433 -20.49 -4.97 -22.87
CA ARG A 433 -21.39 -4.06 -23.59
C ARG A 433 -20.93 -2.64 -23.30
N ARG A 434 -20.44 -1.96 -24.34
CA ARG A 434 -20.25 -0.51 -24.35
C ARG A 434 -21.53 0.18 -23.87
N ARG A 435 -21.39 0.95 -22.82
CA ARG A 435 -22.18 2.16 -22.57
C ARG A 435 -21.17 3.27 -22.42
N ASP A 436 -21.22 4.19 -23.36
CA ASP A 436 -20.63 5.50 -23.18
C ASP A 436 -21.42 6.19 -22.07
N VAL A 437 -20.85 6.14 -20.87
CA VAL A 437 -21.19 7.01 -19.75
C VAL A 437 -19.95 7.83 -19.54
N GLU A 438 -19.99 9.10 -19.93
CA GLU A 438 -19.14 10.10 -19.33
C GLU A 438 -19.46 10.07 -17.81
N GLU A 439 -18.72 9.27 -17.05
CA GLU A 439 -18.66 9.43 -15.62
C GLU A 439 -17.92 10.75 -15.36
N GLU A 440 -18.68 11.80 -15.04
CA GLU A 440 -18.16 12.90 -14.24
C GLU A 440 -17.53 12.24 -13.01
N LEU A 441 -16.19 12.19 -12.98
CA LEU A 441 -15.41 11.75 -11.84
C LEU A 441 -15.78 12.68 -10.67
N SER A 442 -16.63 12.21 -9.79
CA SER A 442 -16.89 12.89 -8.52
C SER A 442 -15.60 12.80 -7.70
N PHE A 443 -14.88 13.89 -7.65
CA PHE A 443 -13.68 14.01 -6.83
C PHE A 443 -14.07 13.88 -5.35
N VAL A 444 -13.50 12.91 -4.66
CA VAL A 444 -13.53 12.88 -3.21
C VAL A 444 -12.70 14.09 -2.74
N ALA A 445 -13.32 15.01 -2.04
CA ALA A 445 -12.62 16.17 -1.50
C ALA A 445 -11.59 15.68 -0.46
N VAL A 446 -10.33 16.03 -0.64
CA VAL A 446 -9.25 15.78 0.32
C VAL A 446 -8.73 17.14 0.77
N ASP A 447 -8.75 17.39 2.08
CA ASP A 447 -8.17 18.58 2.68
C ASP A 447 -6.75 18.29 3.16
N ILE A 448 -5.79 19.09 2.70
CA ILE A 448 -4.37 18.89 2.98
C ILE A 448 -3.94 19.86 4.07
N ALA A 449 -3.47 19.32 5.17
CA ALA A 449 -2.97 20.08 6.29
C ALA A 449 -1.46 19.89 6.47
N HIS A 450 -0.68 20.93 6.26
CA HIS A 450 0.76 20.92 6.50
C HIS A 450 1.06 21.30 7.94
N SER A 451 1.88 20.48 8.59
CA SER A 451 2.50 20.84 9.86
C SER A 451 4.02 20.85 9.69
N PRO A 452 4.81 21.48 10.57
CA PRO A 452 6.27 21.56 10.41
C PRO A 452 6.98 20.21 10.32
N THR A 453 6.31 19.11 10.60
CA THR A 453 6.91 17.77 10.68
C THR A 453 6.18 16.70 9.89
N GLN A 454 5.02 17.00 9.30
CA GLN A 454 4.19 16.02 8.57
C GLN A 454 3.13 16.70 7.71
N THR A 455 2.78 16.11 6.60
CA THR A 455 1.61 16.42 5.79
C THR A 455 0.49 15.44 6.14
N ARG A 456 -0.73 15.93 6.25
CA ARG A 456 -1.94 15.15 6.52
C ARG A 456 -2.93 15.32 5.38
N PHE A 457 -3.43 14.20 4.88
CA PHE A 457 -4.45 14.12 3.86
C PHE A 457 -5.75 13.67 4.54
N ASN A 458 -6.66 14.62 4.79
CA ASN A 458 -7.95 14.33 5.41
C ASN A 458 -8.94 13.95 4.31
N VAL A 459 -9.34 12.68 4.28
CA VAL A 459 -10.23 12.16 3.24
C VAL A 459 -11.68 12.38 3.65
N ALA A 460 -12.46 13.06 2.82
CA ALA A 460 -13.83 13.43 3.15
C ALA A 460 -14.82 12.25 3.10
N ALA A 461 -14.49 11.18 2.37
CA ALA A 461 -15.31 9.97 2.33
C ALA A 461 -15.04 9.07 3.52
N THR A 462 -16.04 8.35 3.98
CA THR A 462 -15.87 7.28 4.96
C THR A 462 -15.35 6.01 4.29
N TYR A 463 -14.60 5.19 5.03
CA TYR A 463 -13.97 3.98 4.55
C TYR A 463 -14.20 2.80 5.48
N ASP A 464 -14.32 1.62 4.84
CA ASP A 464 -14.30 0.33 5.51
C ASP A 464 -12.96 -0.34 5.24
N ILE A 465 -12.13 -0.49 6.27
CA ILE A 465 -10.82 -1.14 6.17
C ILE A 465 -10.78 -2.35 7.11
N PRO A 466 -10.98 -3.56 6.58
CA PRO A 466 -10.97 -4.78 7.38
C PRO A 466 -9.57 -5.10 7.91
N SER A 467 -9.54 -5.88 9.00
CA SER A 467 -8.29 -6.36 9.60
C SER A 467 -7.81 -7.65 8.92
N ASP A 468 -7.51 -7.56 7.63
CA ASP A 468 -7.12 -8.69 6.77
C ASP A 468 -5.65 -8.65 6.33
N GLY A 469 -4.95 -7.55 6.60
CA GLY A 469 -3.57 -7.32 6.21
C GLY A 469 -3.36 -7.02 4.73
N HIS A 470 -4.43 -6.96 3.94
CA HIS A 470 -4.33 -6.58 2.53
C HIS A 470 -4.28 -5.06 2.37
N PRO A 471 -3.61 -4.55 1.33
CA PRO A 471 -3.62 -3.12 1.03
C PRO A 471 -4.96 -2.71 0.41
N HIS A 472 -5.57 -1.69 0.98
CA HIS A 472 -6.79 -1.04 0.50
C HIS A 472 -6.44 0.33 -0.07
N ALA A 473 -6.80 0.56 -1.34
CA ALA A 473 -6.47 1.80 -2.03
C ALA A 473 -7.40 2.93 -1.60
N VAL A 474 -6.83 4.00 -1.08
CA VAL A 474 -7.50 5.24 -0.73
C VAL A 474 -6.95 6.35 -1.62
N ARG A 475 -7.80 7.00 -2.40
CA ARG A 475 -7.40 8.09 -3.28
C ARG A 475 -7.09 9.33 -2.44
N ILE A 476 -5.91 9.95 -2.69
CA ILE A 476 -5.44 11.12 -1.94
C ILE A 476 -5.54 12.37 -2.81
N GLN A 477 -4.93 12.35 -3.99
CA GLN A 477 -4.80 13.49 -4.89
C GLN A 477 -4.74 13.06 -6.34
N ASP A 478 -5.10 13.98 -7.24
CA ASP A 478 -4.88 13.84 -8.67
C ASP A 478 -4.25 15.11 -9.20
N HIS A 479 -3.21 14.94 -9.98
CA HIS A 479 -2.51 16.03 -10.63
C HIS A 479 -2.59 15.87 -12.15
N ARG A 480 -2.89 16.95 -12.82
CA ARG A 480 -2.77 17.05 -14.27
C ARG A 480 -1.52 17.85 -14.57
N LEU A 481 -0.53 17.21 -15.19
CA LEU A 481 0.81 17.73 -15.36
C LEU A 481 1.12 17.87 -16.85
N ASP A 482 1.61 19.03 -17.23
CA ASP A 482 2.21 19.21 -18.54
C ASP A 482 3.59 18.54 -18.53
N ALA A 483 3.82 17.62 -19.45
CA ALA A 483 5.06 16.86 -19.54
C ALA A 483 5.65 16.94 -20.93
N ASP A 484 6.97 17.05 -20.99
CA ASP A 484 7.75 16.90 -22.21
C ASP A 484 8.07 15.42 -22.43
N TYR A 485 7.82 14.91 -23.62
CA TYR A 485 8.02 13.50 -23.93
C TYR A 485 9.31 13.30 -24.75
N LEU A 486 10.18 12.43 -24.25
CA LEU A 486 11.47 12.18 -24.84
C LEU A 486 11.73 10.65 -24.91
N HIS A 487 12.26 10.20 -26.04
CA HIS A 487 12.74 8.83 -26.15
C HIS A 487 14.19 8.77 -25.65
N GLN A 488 14.47 7.79 -24.78
CA GLN A 488 15.82 7.60 -24.21
C GLN A 488 16.26 6.15 -24.32
N CYS A 489 17.55 5.93 -24.53
CA CYS A 489 18.12 4.60 -24.49
C CYS A 489 19.60 4.60 -24.07
N ALA A 490 19.98 3.55 -23.37
CA ALA A 490 21.38 3.28 -23.00
C ALA A 490 21.80 1.91 -23.57
N PRO A 491 22.10 1.79 -24.87
CA PRO A 491 22.25 0.52 -25.57
C PRO A 491 23.49 -0.28 -25.14
N LYS A 492 24.31 0.27 -24.26
CA LYS A 492 25.37 -0.45 -23.53
C LYS A 492 24.77 -1.40 -22.47
N LEU A 493 23.65 -1.04 -21.86
CA LEU A 493 22.97 -1.76 -20.79
C LEU A 493 21.76 -2.52 -21.32
N ASP A 494 20.87 -1.83 -22.04
CA ASP A 494 19.67 -2.36 -22.64
C ASP A 494 19.47 -1.74 -24.04
N PRO A 495 19.30 -2.55 -25.11
CA PRO A 495 19.08 -2.02 -26.45
C PRO A 495 17.69 -1.44 -26.70
N GLN A 496 16.76 -1.53 -25.74
CA GLN A 496 15.41 -0.97 -25.86
C GLN A 496 15.45 0.56 -25.78
N VAL A 497 14.50 1.18 -26.48
CA VAL A 497 14.25 2.62 -26.41
C VAL A 497 13.01 2.84 -25.55
N TYR A 498 13.14 3.67 -24.54
CA TYR A 498 12.06 3.99 -23.61
C TYR A 498 11.47 5.35 -23.89
N LEU A 499 10.14 5.45 -23.94
CA LEU A 499 9.47 6.74 -23.91
C LEU A 499 9.44 7.23 -22.46
N THR A 500 9.87 8.46 -22.24
CA THR A 500 9.96 9.07 -20.91
C THR A 500 9.19 10.37 -20.89
N ALA A 501 8.32 10.55 -19.91
CA ALA A 501 7.68 11.83 -19.61
C ALA A 501 8.54 12.60 -18.61
N MET A 502 8.84 13.85 -18.91
CA MET A 502 9.67 14.73 -18.09
C MET A 502 8.83 15.93 -17.67
N PHE A 503 8.81 16.28 -16.40
CA PHE A 503 8.08 17.46 -15.91
C PHE A 503 8.83 18.13 -14.76
N THR A 504 8.62 19.42 -14.63
CA THR A 504 9.14 20.30 -13.57
C THR A 504 8.03 20.60 -12.53
N ASP A 505 8.35 21.41 -11.54
CA ASP A 505 7.42 21.89 -10.50
C ASP A 505 6.76 20.77 -9.68
N TRP A 506 7.40 19.61 -9.61
CA TRP A 506 6.95 18.45 -8.83
C TRP A 506 7.09 18.64 -7.31
N GLU A 507 7.91 19.58 -6.88
CA GLU A 507 8.19 19.85 -5.46
C GLU A 507 6.93 20.32 -4.70
N ASP A 508 6.02 21.02 -5.39
CA ASP A 508 4.77 21.53 -4.83
C ASP A 508 3.64 20.49 -4.77
N LEU A 509 3.90 19.25 -5.25
CA LEU A 509 2.88 18.22 -5.38
C LEU A 509 2.78 17.28 -4.17
N ASP A 510 3.53 17.51 -3.10
CA ASP A 510 3.57 16.62 -1.92
C ASP A 510 3.84 15.13 -2.25
N LEU A 511 4.61 14.88 -3.31
CA LEU A 511 4.92 13.51 -3.76
C LEU A 511 5.86 12.81 -2.78
N MET A 512 5.78 11.49 -2.76
CA MET A 512 6.59 10.61 -1.92
C MET A 512 7.17 9.46 -2.75
N ASN A 513 8.26 8.87 -2.28
CA ASN A 513 8.80 7.66 -2.91
C ASN A 513 7.76 6.55 -2.89
N GLY A 514 7.43 5.97 -4.04
CA GLY A 514 6.36 4.97 -4.12
C GLY A 514 6.35 4.18 -5.42
N ARG A 515 5.48 3.18 -5.49
CA ARG A 515 5.25 2.41 -6.72
C ARG A 515 4.40 3.22 -7.69
N MET A 516 4.70 3.10 -8.97
CA MET A 516 3.91 3.66 -10.05
C MET A 516 3.42 2.57 -10.99
N HIS A 517 2.15 2.63 -11.32
CA HIS A 517 1.53 1.86 -12.40
C HIS A 517 1.35 2.80 -13.60
N VAL A 518 1.95 2.43 -14.73
CA VAL A 518 1.98 3.29 -15.90
C VAL A 518 1.00 2.77 -16.95
N TYR A 519 0.17 3.67 -17.46
CA TYR A 519 -0.82 3.43 -18.51
C TYR A 519 -0.58 4.39 -19.67
N PHE A 520 -0.53 3.87 -20.89
CA PHE A 520 -0.43 4.66 -22.12
C PHE A 520 -1.62 4.32 -23.03
N GLY A 521 -2.42 5.33 -23.37
CA GLY A 521 -3.73 5.09 -23.96
C GLY A 521 -4.65 4.32 -23.02
N GLU A 522 -5.14 3.16 -23.47
CA GLU A 522 -5.95 2.24 -22.67
C GLU A 522 -5.12 1.06 -22.10
N ASP A 523 -3.83 0.97 -22.46
CA ASP A 523 -3.00 -0.17 -22.15
C ASP A 523 -2.18 0.04 -20.85
N TYR A 524 -2.11 -1.01 -20.04
CA TYR A 524 -1.16 -1.09 -18.94
C TYR A 524 0.23 -1.39 -19.49
N VAL A 525 1.17 -0.48 -19.25
CA VAL A 525 2.54 -0.57 -19.77
C VAL A 525 3.47 -1.31 -18.81
N GLY A 526 3.27 -1.10 -17.51
CA GLY A 526 4.12 -1.74 -16.52
C GLY A 526 4.19 -0.99 -15.19
N GLU A 527 5.09 -1.48 -14.32
CA GLU A 527 5.39 -0.87 -13.02
C GLU A 527 6.72 -0.13 -13.06
N SER A 528 6.78 0.99 -12.36
CA SER A 528 7.98 1.77 -12.12
C SER A 528 8.03 2.20 -10.64
N GLN A 529 9.07 2.92 -10.26
CA GLN A 529 9.21 3.49 -8.92
C GLN A 529 9.49 4.98 -9.02
N LEU A 530 8.67 5.76 -8.33
CA LEU A 530 8.95 7.16 -8.07
C LEU A 530 10.02 7.25 -6.98
N ARG A 531 11.15 7.90 -7.31
CA ARG A 531 12.26 8.17 -6.39
C ARG A 531 12.60 9.64 -6.44
N LEU A 532 12.45 10.31 -5.34
CA LEU A 532 12.66 11.75 -5.22
C LEU A 532 14.03 12.11 -4.58
N ASP A 533 14.74 11.11 -4.03
CA ASP A 533 15.97 11.33 -3.26
C ASP A 533 17.16 11.87 -4.10
N PHE A 534 17.09 11.71 -5.44
CA PHE A 534 18.17 12.03 -6.38
C PHE A 534 17.68 12.88 -7.56
N VAL A 535 16.53 13.49 -7.45
CA VAL A 535 15.95 14.30 -8.52
C VAL A 535 16.38 15.74 -8.33
N GLU A 536 16.90 16.33 -9.41
CA GLU A 536 17.12 17.76 -9.54
C GLU A 536 15.80 18.44 -9.95
N ASP A 537 15.82 19.49 -10.72
CA ASP A 537 14.64 20.29 -11.07
C ASP A 537 13.60 19.53 -11.94
N THR A 538 13.98 18.43 -12.60
CA THR A 538 13.12 17.70 -13.54
C THR A 538 12.94 16.26 -13.12
N LEU A 539 11.68 15.83 -12.99
CA LEU A 539 11.31 14.44 -12.72
C LEU A 539 11.01 13.70 -14.03
N ALA A 540 11.63 12.53 -14.19
CA ALA A 540 11.47 11.68 -15.38
C ALA A 540 10.76 10.38 -15.05
N ILE A 541 9.67 10.09 -15.77
CA ILE A 541 8.88 8.87 -15.62
C ILE A 541 8.92 8.07 -16.91
N SER A 542 9.42 6.83 -16.85
CA SER A 542 9.42 5.92 -17.99
C SER A 542 8.00 5.41 -18.28
N LEU A 543 7.56 5.59 -19.51
CA LEU A 543 6.27 5.13 -20.03
C LEU A 543 6.38 3.78 -20.77
N GLY A 544 7.53 3.11 -20.65
CA GLY A 544 7.78 1.82 -21.25
C GLY A 544 8.55 1.85 -22.58
N PRO A 545 8.89 0.67 -23.13
CA PRO A 545 9.67 0.56 -24.35
C PRO A 545 8.84 0.83 -25.60
N ASP A 546 9.39 1.59 -26.55
CA ASP A 546 8.83 1.81 -27.89
C ASP A 546 9.46 0.84 -28.91
N PRO A 547 8.75 -0.21 -29.36
CA PRO A 547 9.30 -1.20 -30.28
C PRO A 547 9.50 -0.67 -31.71
N ASN A 548 8.96 0.49 -32.03
CA ASN A 548 9.10 1.12 -33.35
C ASN A 548 10.42 1.89 -33.49
N LEU A 549 11.13 2.10 -32.40
CA LEU A 549 12.47 2.67 -32.39
C LEU A 549 13.50 1.59 -32.09
N VAL A 550 14.49 1.46 -32.96
CA VAL A 550 15.52 0.45 -32.81
C VAL A 550 16.89 1.11 -32.74
N VAL A 551 17.58 0.93 -31.62
CA VAL A 551 18.95 1.41 -31.46
C VAL A 551 19.89 0.20 -31.39
N ARG A 552 20.94 0.22 -32.22
CA ARG A 552 21.94 -0.84 -32.28
C ARG A 552 23.31 -0.25 -31.95
N ARG A 553 23.94 -0.78 -30.91
CA ARG A 553 25.34 -0.52 -30.56
C ARG A 553 26.22 -1.63 -31.11
N LYS A 554 27.18 -1.29 -31.97
CA LYS A 554 28.12 -2.26 -32.53
C LYS A 554 29.54 -1.77 -32.33
N ARG A 555 30.40 -2.61 -31.77
CA ARG A 555 31.85 -2.32 -31.74
C ARG A 555 32.43 -2.51 -33.13
N THR A 556 32.96 -1.44 -33.73
CA THR A 556 33.49 -1.42 -35.07
C THR A 556 35.02 -1.47 -35.08
N LEU A 557 35.69 -1.03 -33.99
CA LEU A 557 37.13 -1.14 -33.84
C LEU A 557 37.50 -1.63 -32.44
N ARG A 558 38.37 -2.64 -32.41
CA ARG A 558 39.16 -3.05 -31.24
C ARG A 558 40.60 -3.26 -31.68
N GLU A 559 41.47 -2.40 -31.24
CA GLU A 559 42.89 -2.49 -31.56
C GLU A 559 43.69 -2.24 -30.30
N ASP A 560 44.52 -3.19 -29.93
CA ASP A 560 45.37 -3.14 -28.77
C ASP A 560 46.85 -3.10 -29.24
N LYS A 561 47.53 -2.02 -29.03
CA LYS A 561 48.93 -1.80 -29.44
C LYS A 561 49.86 -1.74 -28.22
N VAL A 562 51.02 -2.34 -28.35
CA VAL A 562 52.09 -2.18 -27.36
C VAL A 562 53.26 -1.50 -28.06
N GLY A 563 53.53 -0.29 -27.62
CA GLY A 563 54.65 0.47 -28.20
C GLY A 563 56.00 -0.18 -27.88
N ALA A 564 56.73 -0.56 -28.93
CA ALA A 564 58.01 -1.27 -28.81
C ALA A 564 59.07 -0.39 -28.11
N PHE A 565 58.99 0.93 -28.26
CA PHE A 565 60.00 1.90 -27.75
C PHE A 565 59.45 2.88 -26.73
N THR A 566 58.10 3.01 -26.60
CA THR A 566 57.48 4.02 -25.74
C THR A 566 57.13 3.50 -24.34
N GLY A 567 57.24 2.19 -24.09
CA GLY A 567 56.85 1.61 -22.80
C GLY A 567 55.35 1.76 -22.45
N LYS A 568 54.51 2.12 -23.44
CA LYS A 568 53.07 2.33 -23.26
C LYS A 568 52.24 1.29 -24.03
N LYS A 569 51.09 0.99 -23.48
CA LYS A 569 50.00 0.27 -24.15
C LYS A 569 48.97 1.27 -24.61
N GLU A 570 48.36 1.04 -25.78
CA GLU A 570 47.30 1.85 -26.34
C GLU A 570 46.15 0.93 -26.76
N PHE A 571 44.96 1.21 -26.25
CA PHE A 571 43.73 0.47 -26.54
C PHE A 571 42.79 1.39 -27.30
N ASN A 572 42.61 1.15 -28.59
CA ASN A 572 41.68 1.89 -29.44
C ASN A 572 40.35 1.18 -29.47
N ARG A 573 39.27 1.91 -29.19
CA ARG A 573 37.88 1.41 -29.20
C ARG A 573 37.04 2.35 -30.05
N GLU A 574 36.23 1.75 -30.92
CA GLU A 574 35.18 2.46 -31.66
C GLU A 574 33.87 1.71 -31.63
N TYR A 575 32.80 2.43 -31.35
CA TYR A 575 31.44 1.94 -31.36
C TYR A 575 30.62 2.78 -32.35
N THR A 576 29.78 2.10 -33.14
CA THR A 576 28.80 2.72 -34.01
C THR A 576 27.41 2.47 -33.47
N PHE A 577 26.65 3.54 -33.32
CA PHE A 577 25.26 3.54 -32.92
C PHE A 577 24.43 3.77 -34.18
N THR A 578 23.44 2.91 -34.41
CA THR A 578 22.51 3.04 -35.52
C THR A 578 21.11 3.18 -34.94
N VAL A 579 20.49 4.33 -35.12
CA VAL A 579 19.13 4.66 -34.68
C VAL A 579 18.21 4.57 -35.88
N ILE A 580 17.19 3.73 -35.80
CA ILE A 580 16.20 3.50 -36.86
C ILE A 580 14.84 3.90 -36.34
N ASN A 581 14.23 4.91 -36.95
CA ASN A 581 12.85 5.31 -36.69
C ASN A 581 11.93 4.59 -37.68
N ARG A 582 11.06 3.72 -37.18
CA ARG A 582 10.04 3.00 -37.97
C ARG A 582 8.65 3.65 -37.88
N LYS A 583 8.52 4.74 -37.11
CA LYS A 583 7.27 5.48 -36.96
C LYS A 583 6.99 6.31 -38.21
N SER A 584 5.74 6.71 -38.36
CA SER A 584 5.28 7.65 -39.39
C SER A 584 5.50 9.13 -39.01
N SER A 585 6.00 9.41 -37.81
CA SER A 585 6.32 10.72 -37.27
C SER A 585 7.81 10.88 -36.98
N ASP A 586 8.29 12.11 -36.99
CA ASP A 586 9.62 12.47 -36.53
C ASP A 586 9.75 12.19 -35.02
N VAL A 587 10.93 11.81 -34.57
CA VAL A 587 11.18 11.45 -33.16
C VAL A 587 12.39 12.19 -32.62
N HIS A 588 12.24 12.72 -31.41
CA HIS A 588 13.32 13.23 -30.60
C HIS A 588 13.81 12.10 -29.68
N ILE A 589 15.08 11.73 -29.78
CA ILE A 589 15.68 10.63 -29.02
C ILE A 589 17.05 10.99 -28.45
N GLN A 590 17.25 10.68 -27.19
CA GLN A 590 18.55 10.72 -26.54
C GLN A 590 19.16 9.31 -26.47
N VAL A 591 20.37 9.20 -27.03
CA VAL A 591 21.16 7.96 -26.99
C VAL A 591 22.34 8.18 -26.04
N GLU A 592 22.44 7.30 -25.06
CA GLU A 592 23.45 7.39 -24.00
C GLU A 592 24.49 6.30 -24.10
N ASP A 593 25.74 6.64 -23.89
CA ASP A 593 26.84 5.70 -23.66
C ASP A 593 27.79 6.29 -22.61
N GLN A 594 28.92 5.69 -22.38
CA GLN A 594 29.86 6.08 -21.34
C GLN A 594 31.30 5.94 -21.80
N LEU A 595 32.08 6.97 -21.56
CA LEU A 595 33.53 6.92 -21.58
C LEU A 595 34.06 6.35 -20.26
N PRO A 596 35.14 5.58 -20.28
CA PRO A 596 35.79 5.17 -19.04
C PRO A 596 36.33 6.39 -18.30
N LEU A 597 36.33 6.33 -16.99
CA LEU A 597 36.94 7.33 -16.12
C LEU A 597 38.24 6.78 -15.52
N VAL A 598 39.25 7.64 -15.35
CA VAL A 598 40.53 7.28 -14.76
C VAL A 598 40.65 7.83 -13.35
N ARG A 599 41.25 7.04 -12.45
CA ARG A 599 41.54 7.43 -11.06
C ARG A 599 43.04 7.74 -10.83
N THR A 600 43.89 7.49 -11.85
CA THR A 600 45.34 7.65 -11.76
C THR A 600 45.83 8.51 -12.92
N GLU A 601 46.74 9.40 -12.67
CA GLU A 601 47.34 10.30 -13.71
C GLU A 601 48.16 9.56 -14.77
N GLU A 602 48.50 8.29 -14.52
CA GLU A 602 49.31 7.46 -15.42
C GLU A 602 48.52 6.93 -16.62
N ILE A 603 47.17 6.92 -16.53
CA ILE A 603 46.29 6.49 -17.60
C ILE A 603 45.65 7.72 -18.24
N VAL A 604 45.75 7.82 -19.56
CA VAL A 604 45.16 8.91 -20.33
C VAL A 604 44.09 8.38 -21.26
N ILE A 605 42.96 9.07 -21.34
CA ILE A 605 41.89 8.77 -22.28
C ILE A 605 41.78 9.88 -23.31
N ASP A 606 42.10 9.55 -24.55
CA ASP A 606 41.97 10.45 -25.68
C ASP A 606 40.61 10.25 -26.36
N ARG A 607 39.81 11.31 -26.45
CA ARG A 607 38.52 11.35 -27.12
C ARG A 607 38.74 11.68 -28.59
N LEU A 608 38.68 10.65 -29.44
CA LEU A 608 39.02 10.77 -30.86
C LEU A 608 37.83 11.18 -31.73
N LYS A 609 36.65 10.69 -31.42
CA LYS A 609 35.41 10.98 -32.16
C LYS A 609 34.19 10.80 -31.27
N LEU A 610 33.36 11.84 -31.19
CA LEU A 610 32.13 11.86 -30.38
C LEU A 610 30.88 12.19 -31.21
N ASP A 611 31.02 12.49 -32.50
CA ASP A 611 29.95 12.82 -33.47
C ASP A 611 28.89 13.79 -32.89
N GLY A 612 29.32 14.85 -32.18
CA GLY A 612 28.45 15.89 -31.60
C GLY A 612 27.78 15.55 -30.28
N ALA A 613 28.23 14.51 -29.58
CA ALA A 613 27.72 14.20 -28.26
C ALA A 613 28.14 15.23 -27.20
N HIS A 614 27.28 15.40 -26.22
CA HIS A 614 27.64 16.08 -24.97
C HIS A 614 28.24 15.07 -24.00
N VAL A 615 29.30 15.49 -23.27
CA VAL A 615 29.98 14.64 -22.29
C VAL A 615 29.79 15.26 -20.91
N HIS A 616 29.22 14.49 -20.00
CA HIS A 616 29.18 14.85 -18.59
C HIS A 616 30.48 14.40 -17.93
N GLU A 617 31.37 15.32 -17.67
CA GLU A 617 32.74 15.05 -17.19
C GLU A 617 32.82 14.23 -15.90
N PRO A 618 31.99 14.50 -14.87
CA PRO A 618 32.07 13.76 -13.61
C PRO A 618 31.67 12.26 -13.73
N SER A 619 30.73 11.92 -14.62
CA SER A 619 30.26 10.53 -14.80
C SER A 619 30.88 9.83 -16.03
N GLY A 620 31.45 10.57 -16.96
CA GLY A 620 31.90 10.08 -18.27
C GLY A 620 30.73 9.72 -19.21
N GLN A 621 29.50 10.10 -18.87
CA GLN A 621 28.31 9.88 -19.70
C GLN A 621 28.41 10.67 -21.00
N VAL A 622 28.07 10.03 -22.10
CA VAL A 622 28.09 10.59 -23.46
C VAL A 622 26.66 10.54 -23.99
N VAL A 623 26.09 11.71 -24.30
CA VAL A 623 24.69 11.84 -24.72
C VAL A 623 24.62 12.46 -26.12
N TRP A 624 23.98 11.76 -27.05
CA TRP A 624 23.57 12.31 -28.36
C TRP A 624 22.11 12.67 -28.30
N ASP A 625 21.79 13.90 -28.60
CA ASP A 625 20.45 14.43 -28.77
C ASP A 625 20.13 14.44 -30.27
N LEU A 626 19.16 13.61 -30.71
CA LEU A 626 18.93 13.33 -32.10
C LEU A 626 17.46 13.55 -32.50
N HIS A 627 17.27 14.25 -33.60
CA HIS A 627 15.97 14.35 -34.28
C HIS A 627 15.99 13.45 -35.52
N VAL A 628 15.30 12.31 -35.42
CA VAL A 628 15.27 11.30 -36.49
C VAL A 628 13.94 11.37 -37.22
N LYS A 629 13.96 11.67 -38.51
CA LYS A 629 12.76 11.77 -39.31
C LYS A 629 12.02 10.43 -39.45
N ALA A 630 10.75 10.53 -39.78
CA ALA A 630 9.91 9.37 -40.07
C ALA A 630 10.54 8.43 -41.11
N GLY A 631 10.73 7.17 -40.75
CA GLY A 631 11.32 6.15 -41.62
C GLY A 631 12.82 6.22 -41.82
N ASP A 632 13.52 7.21 -41.24
CA ASP A 632 14.95 7.44 -41.44
C ASP A 632 15.83 6.65 -40.47
N THR A 633 17.11 6.62 -40.82
CA THR A 633 18.17 5.99 -40.02
C THR A 633 19.32 6.96 -39.81
N GLU A 634 19.68 7.19 -38.56
CA GLU A 634 20.80 8.03 -38.14
C GLU A 634 21.95 7.18 -37.57
N GLN A 635 23.19 7.66 -37.75
CA GLN A 635 24.38 6.99 -37.21
C GLN A 635 25.24 7.96 -36.43
N ARG A 636 25.78 7.48 -35.29
CA ARG A 636 26.76 8.19 -34.49
C ARG A 636 27.92 7.25 -34.13
N ARG A 637 29.10 7.82 -33.88
CA ARG A 637 30.29 7.06 -33.52
C ARG A 637 30.94 7.61 -32.27
N LEU A 638 31.29 6.70 -31.40
CA LEU A 638 32.09 6.95 -30.21
C LEU A 638 33.45 6.28 -30.44
N ARG A 639 34.54 7.08 -30.53
CA ARG A 639 35.89 6.54 -30.61
C ARG A 639 36.78 7.19 -29.56
N TYR A 640 37.50 6.36 -28.83
CA TYR A 640 38.44 6.78 -27.83
C TYR A 640 39.67 5.85 -27.82
N ALA A 641 40.80 6.37 -27.30
CA ALA A 641 41.98 5.60 -27.03
C ALA A 641 42.34 5.68 -25.55
N ILE A 642 42.72 4.57 -24.96
CA ILE A 642 43.24 4.49 -23.58
C ILE A 642 44.74 4.24 -23.69
N GLN A 643 45.54 5.13 -23.14
CA GLN A 643 46.99 4.98 -23.02
C GLN A 643 47.34 4.66 -21.57
N SER A 644 48.16 3.61 -21.37
CA SER A 644 48.62 3.21 -20.04
C SER A 644 50.10 2.77 -20.07
N PRO A 645 50.83 2.86 -18.95
CA PRO A 645 52.12 2.22 -18.79
C PRO A 645 52.03 0.70 -19.04
N ARG A 646 53.13 0.10 -19.51
CA ARG A 646 53.16 -1.33 -19.87
C ARG A 646 52.94 -2.24 -18.67
N GLU A 647 53.38 -1.78 -17.49
CA GLU A 647 53.28 -2.51 -16.23
C GLU A 647 51.87 -2.54 -15.65
N LEU A 648 51.02 -1.60 -16.02
CA LEU A 648 49.64 -1.52 -15.52
C LEU A 648 48.74 -2.48 -16.31
N MET A 649 47.91 -3.25 -15.55
CA MET A 649 46.83 -4.03 -16.13
C MET A 649 45.60 -3.13 -16.23
N VAL A 650 45.15 -2.85 -17.44
CA VAL A 650 43.96 -2.06 -17.72
C VAL A 650 42.89 -2.98 -18.31
N LEU A 651 41.73 -3.00 -17.68
CA LEU A 651 40.54 -3.62 -18.24
C LEU A 651 39.87 -2.60 -19.18
N ALA A 652 40.13 -2.74 -20.48
CA ALA A 652 39.70 -1.77 -21.50
C ALA A 652 38.35 -2.14 -22.17
N ASP A 653 37.65 -3.15 -21.67
CA ASP A 653 36.36 -3.63 -22.19
C ASP A 653 35.27 -3.61 -21.11
#